data_ddfd6e1181b49a4779555faff306d33f
#
_entry.id   ddfd6e1181b49a4779555faff306d33f
#
_cell.length_a   1.000
_cell.length_b   1.000
_cell.length_c   1.000
_cell.angle_alpha   90.00
_cell.angle_beta   90.00
_cell.angle_gamma   90.00
#
_symmetry.space_group_name_H-M   'P 1'
#
loop_
_entity.id
_entity.type
_entity.pdbx_description
1 polymer ?
#
loop_
_entity_poly.entity_id
_entity_poly.type
_entity_poly.pdbx_seq_one_letter_code
_entity_poly.pdbx_strand_id
1 'polypeptide(L)'
;MSEPITAEKFAIGQSVRRVEDPRLIKGFGRYSDDVNLPRQAYAVVVRSPHAHATIRSIDTSAARKARGVVGVLTGADLAADKLGDLPTDKSRKRRDGSPAYATPRPALARGRARHVGDPVALVVAETMEQAVDAAELVAVDYEPLPSIGATADAIRPGAPAIWAEAPDNVAFVWEAGNKDAVARGFAGAAHVTRLDFVVTRVAAAPMEPRGAVGEWDRRTGRYTLHTGIQAPHGLRTLLADQVFKVPHSDLHVITGEVGGSFGMKSGVYPEPVLVLWAAKRFGRPVKWTSDRREGFVTDEHGRDNVSTAELALDANGKFLALRVAITLNIGAYLTPRSAGPGTNNVGGIAGVYTTPAIHVQTTGVFSNTTPTGPYRGAGRPEATYAIERVIDVAARELKIDSIELRRRNLIPPTAMPFKTGLVFTYDCGDFARGMDMALALADRDGFEKRRAEARRHGKLRGLGIANPIEVAGGPYTAMNPDTASLRVNADGSVSLFTGSTSMGQGNETAFAQIVADRLGVPPERIQVFWGDSDALGAGRGNGGSGALTVGGSAVTRATEKIIERGRRIAARLLEAAPEDIVHKDGKFTVTGTDRGVTLANVARAAYVPRQLPQGMEPGFTEEASFTPPAVTFPNGSQICEIEIDEETGAVRVLRHSVVDDVGRMVNPMLV
;
A
#
# COMPACT_ATOMS: atom_id res chain seq x y z
N MET A 1 2.61 -42.50 -12.66
CA MET A 1 2.71 -42.82 -11.22
C MET A 1 3.20 -41.55 -10.55
N SER A 2 2.31 -40.84 -9.84
CA SER A 2 2.67 -39.67 -9.06
C SER A 2 3.49 -40.15 -7.86
N GLU A 3 4.69 -39.59 -7.68
CA GLU A 3 5.47 -39.82 -6.46
C GLU A 3 4.62 -39.49 -5.23
N PRO A 4 4.74 -40.27 -4.12
CA PRO A 4 4.03 -39.95 -2.90
C PRO A 4 4.51 -38.60 -2.40
N ILE A 5 3.58 -37.64 -2.21
CA ILE A 5 3.83 -36.38 -1.54
C ILE A 5 4.29 -36.75 -0.13
N THR A 6 5.60 -36.70 0.11
CA THR A 6 6.16 -36.70 1.47
C THR A 6 5.48 -35.54 2.18
N ALA A 7 4.95 -35.75 3.39
CA ALA A 7 4.26 -34.72 4.17
C ALA A 7 5.16 -33.49 4.25
N GLU A 8 4.87 -32.47 3.45
CA GLU A 8 5.63 -31.24 3.41
C GLU A 8 5.55 -30.59 4.78
N LYS A 9 6.69 -30.34 5.39
CA LYS A 9 6.77 -29.63 6.65
C LYS A 9 6.24 -28.21 6.44
N PHE A 10 5.24 -27.80 7.19
CA PHE A 10 4.72 -26.43 7.16
C PHE A 10 5.70 -25.48 7.84
N ALA A 11 6.77 -25.10 7.13
CA ALA A 11 7.92 -24.39 7.66
C ALA A 11 8.37 -23.27 6.72
N ILE A 12 9.22 -22.38 7.22
CA ILE A 12 9.85 -21.31 6.44
C ILE A 12 10.66 -21.92 5.29
N GLY A 13 10.44 -21.42 4.06
CA GLY A 13 11.09 -21.90 2.84
C GLY A 13 10.35 -23.03 2.13
N GLN A 14 9.24 -23.51 2.67
CA GLN A 14 8.41 -24.53 2.04
C GLN A 14 7.28 -23.91 1.21
N SER A 15 7.06 -24.49 0.01
CA SER A 15 5.94 -24.12 -0.86
C SER A 15 4.66 -24.76 -0.34
N VAL A 16 3.82 -24.00 0.35
CA VAL A 16 2.54 -24.48 0.88
C VAL A 16 1.38 -23.66 0.33
N ARG A 17 0.24 -24.31 0.13
CA ARG A 17 -0.98 -23.65 -0.31
C ARG A 17 -1.49 -22.71 0.78
N ARG A 18 -2.15 -21.62 0.38
CA ARG A 18 -2.72 -20.68 1.34
C ARG A 18 -3.78 -21.34 2.21
N VAL A 19 -3.65 -21.20 3.53
CA VAL A 19 -4.59 -21.77 4.52
C VAL A 19 -5.94 -21.06 4.48
N GLU A 20 -5.98 -19.82 4.03
CA GLU A 20 -7.20 -19.01 3.89
C GLU A 20 -8.03 -19.37 2.64
N ASP A 21 -7.44 -19.92 1.58
CA ASP A 21 -8.14 -20.19 0.31
C ASP A 21 -9.38 -21.09 0.46
N PRO A 22 -9.36 -22.23 1.21
CA PRO A 22 -10.54 -23.07 1.37
C PRO A 22 -11.75 -22.34 1.95
N ARG A 23 -11.54 -21.37 2.86
CA ARG A 23 -12.59 -20.53 3.44
C ARG A 23 -13.12 -19.55 2.39
N LEU A 24 -12.21 -18.86 1.69
CA LEU A 24 -12.56 -17.80 0.75
C LEU A 24 -13.30 -18.33 -0.48
N ILE A 25 -12.81 -19.41 -1.12
CA ILE A 25 -13.44 -19.98 -2.33
C ILE A 25 -14.78 -20.66 -2.06
N LYS A 26 -15.09 -21.02 -0.79
CA LYS A 26 -16.38 -21.55 -0.38
C LYS A 26 -17.37 -20.46 0.01
N GLY A 27 -17.03 -19.17 -0.12
CA GLY A 27 -17.89 -18.05 0.21
C GLY A 27 -18.01 -17.76 1.73
N PHE A 28 -17.09 -18.24 2.55
CA PHE A 28 -17.06 -17.96 3.99
C PHE A 28 -16.19 -16.74 4.34
N GLY A 29 -15.66 -16.02 3.36
CA GLY A 29 -15.01 -14.72 3.56
C GLY A 29 -16.05 -13.69 4.03
N ARG A 30 -15.59 -12.72 4.83
CA ARG A 30 -16.42 -11.62 5.33
C ARG A 30 -15.80 -10.29 4.88
N TYR A 31 -16.34 -9.76 3.81
CA TYR A 31 -15.97 -8.48 3.24
C TYR A 31 -16.84 -7.35 3.80
N SER A 32 -16.51 -6.10 3.48
CA SER A 32 -17.24 -4.95 4.02
C SER A 32 -18.74 -4.99 3.73
N ASP A 33 -19.13 -5.48 2.54
CA ASP A 33 -20.54 -5.55 2.13
C ASP A 33 -21.29 -6.74 2.74
N ASP A 34 -20.60 -7.73 3.31
CA ASP A 34 -21.21 -8.85 4.03
C ASP A 34 -21.63 -8.46 5.45
N VAL A 35 -21.17 -7.30 5.95
CA VAL A 35 -21.54 -6.81 7.28
C VAL A 35 -22.94 -6.23 7.23
N ASN A 36 -23.88 -6.88 7.93
CA ASN A 36 -25.27 -6.44 8.07
C ASN A 36 -25.66 -6.44 9.55
N LEU A 37 -26.20 -5.30 10.00
CA LEU A 37 -26.51 -5.04 11.39
C LEU A 37 -28.02 -4.86 11.60
N PRO A 38 -28.56 -5.20 12.76
CA PRO A 38 -29.98 -5.02 13.05
C PRO A 38 -30.42 -3.55 12.86
N ARG A 39 -31.57 -3.33 12.24
CA ARG A 39 -32.13 -1.99 11.95
C ARG A 39 -31.23 -1.09 11.11
N GLN A 40 -30.30 -1.64 10.35
CA GLN A 40 -29.41 -0.92 9.47
C GLN A 40 -30.19 -0.07 8.46
N ALA A 41 -29.73 1.15 8.22
CA ALA A 41 -30.15 2.00 7.11
C ALA A 41 -29.04 2.01 6.03
N TYR A 42 -29.41 2.44 4.85
CA TYR A 42 -28.53 2.50 3.69
C TYR A 42 -28.30 3.94 3.26
N ALA A 43 -27.08 4.24 2.88
CA ALA A 43 -26.66 5.57 2.48
C ALA A 43 -26.23 5.62 1.01
N VAL A 44 -26.63 6.68 0.33
CA VAL A 44 -26.16 7.04 -1.01
C VAL A 44 -25.59 8.45 -0.96
N VAL A 45 -24.42 8.64 -1.56
CA VAL A 45 -23.76 9.94 -1.64
C VAL A 45 -24.14 10.59 -2.98
N VAL A 46 -24.80 11.75 -2.91
CA VAL A 46 -25.02 12.61 -4.07
C VAL A 46 -23.71 13.28 -4.44
N ARG A 47 -23.27 13.11 -5.67
CA ARG A 47 -21.98 13.57 -6.15
C ARG A 47 -22.07 14.62 -7.23
N SER A 48 -21.10 15.52 -7.27
CA SER A 48 -21.00 16.52 -8.32
C SER A 48 -20.74 15.88 -9.69
N PRO A 49 -21.54 16.20 -10.72
CA PRO A 49 -21.23 15.85 -12.09
C PRO A 49 -20.23 16.83 -12.75
N HIS A 50 -19.90 17.94 -12.07
CA HIS A 50 -19.03 18.99 -12.58
C HIS A 50 -17.61 18.81 -12.03
N ALA A 51 -16.64 19.04 -12.90
CA ALA A 51 -15.23 19.05 -12.52
C ALA A 51 -14.89 20.27 -11.65
N HIS A 52 -15.54 21.42 -11.86
CA HIS A 52 -15.43 22.63 -11.04
C HIS A 52 -16.73 23.42 -11.13
N ALA A 53 -17.34 23.68 -9.99
CA ALA A 53 -18.57 24.46 -9.94
C ALA A 53 -18.79 25.13 -8.58
N THR A 54 -19.40 26.31 -8.56
CA THR A 54 -20.01 26.86 -7.36
C THR A 54 -21.33 26.14 -7.10
N ILE A 55 -21.57 25.70 -5.88
CA ILE A 55 -22.86 25.16 -5.42
C ILE A 55 -23.67 26.34 -4.89
N ARG A 56 -24.65 26.82 -5.64
CA ARG A 56 -25.52 27.96 -5.28
C ARG A 56 -26.55 27.56 -4.25
N SER A 57 -27.19 26.41 -4.44
CA SER A 57 -28.14 25.84 -3.49
C SER A 57 -28.24 24.31 -3.59
N ILE A 58 -28.73 23.68 -2.53
CA ILE A 58 -29.06 22.27 -2.46
C ILE A 58 -30.48 22.16 -1.90
N ASP A 59 -31.46 21.82 -2.76
CA ASP A 59 -32.84 21.55 -2.33
C ASP A 59 -33.01 20.06 -2.03
N THR A 60 -33.21 19.72 -0.77
CA THR A 60 -33.45 18.36 -0.30
C THR A 60 -34.90 18.08 0.05
N SER A 61 -35.81 19.02 -0.22
CA SER A 61 -37.20 18.97 0.27
C SER A 61 -38.01 17.80 -0.30
N ALA A 62 -37.86 17.49 -1.57
CA ALA A 62 -38.49 16.34 -2.25
C ALA A 62 -37.89 15.01 -1.71
N ALA A 63 -36.57 14.92 -1.64
CA ALA A 63 -35.87 13.73 -1.15
C ALA A 63 -36.26 13.39 0.31
N ARG A 64 -36.34 14.40 1.20
CA ARG A 64 -36.76 14.21 2.59
C ARG A 64 -38.18 13.67 2.75
N LYS A 65 -39.07 13.89 1.78
CA LYS A 65 -40.46 13.43 1.80
C LYS A 65 -40.65 12.07 1.12
N ALA A 66 -39.62 11.56 0.46
CA ALA A 66 -39.70 10.30 -0.25
C ALA A 66 -39.85 9.12 0.75
N ARG A 67 -40.54 8.07 0.31
CA ARG A 67 -40.90 6.91 1.14
C ARG A 67 -39.61 6.23 1.66
N GLY A 68 -39.59 5.96 2.95
CA GLY A 68 -38.47 5.21 3.60
C GLY A 68 -37.22 6.05 3.83
N VAL A 69 -37.23 7.34 3.48
CA VAL A 69 -36.08 8.22 3.77
C VAL A 69 -36.01 8.51 5.26
N VAL A 70 -34.87 8.21 5.86
CA VAL A 70 -34.52 8.49 7.26
C VAL A 70 -34.04 9.94 7.40
N GLY A 71 -33.29 10.43 6.42
CA GLY A 71 -32.85 11.80 6.36
C GLY A 71 -31.93 12.09 5.20
N VAL A 72 -31.75 13.40 4.94
CA VAL A 72 -30.79 13.90 3.94
C VAL A 72 -29.89 14.92 4.62
N LEU A 73 -28.60 14.76 4.51
CA LEU A 73 -27.57 15.58 5.15
C LEU A 73 -26.71 16.30 4.12
N THR A 74 -26.32 17.55 4.42
CA THR A 74 -25.54 18.41 3.53
C THR A 74 -24.29 18.93 4.22
N GLY A 75 -23.43 19.65 3.50
CA GLY A 75 -22.28 20.34 4.08
C GLY A 75 -22.64 21.37 5.16
N ALA A 76 -23.86 21.94 5.11
CA ALA A 76 -24.36 22.83 6.15
C ALA A 76 -24.65 22.09 7.46
N ASP A 77 -25.27 20.90 7.38
CA ASP A 77 -25.52 20.04 8.55
C ASP A 77 -24.20 19.60 9.20
N LEU A 78 -23.21 19.23 8.37
CA LEU A 78 -21.87 18.84 8.83
C LEU A 78 -21.16 19.99 9.57
N ALA A 79 -21.29 21.21 9.08
CA ALA A 79 -20.76 22.41 9.74
C ALA A 79 -21.49 22.72 11.06
N ALA A 80 -22.80 22.58 11.11
CA ALA A 80 -23.61 22.77 12.31
C ALA A 80 -23.24 21.78 13.42
N ASP A 81 -22.94 20.51 13.06
CA ASP A 81 -22.49 19.47 13.98
C ASP A 81 -20.98 19.60 14.33
N LYS A 82 -20.26 20.61 13.79
CA LYS A 82 -18.85 20.94 14.08
C LYS A 82 -17.87 19.79 13.81
N LEU A 83 -18.15 18.92 12.83
CA LEU A 83 -17.20 17.92 12.41
C LEU A 83 -15.96 18.58 11.79
N GLY A 84 -14.79 18.02 12.07
CA GLY A 84 -13.54 18.45 11.46
C GLY A 84 -13.45 18.05 9.98
N ASP A 85 -12.57 18.71 9.24
CA ASP A 85 -12.25 18.32 7.88
C ASP A 85 -11.41 17.04 7.85
N LEU A 86 -11.42 16.33 6.72
CA LEU A 86 -10.53 15.19 6.50
C LEU A 86 -9.06 15.64 6.51
N PRO A 87 -8.13 14.75 6.90
CA PRO A 87 -6.71 15.07 6.98
C PRO A 87 -6.14 15.57 5.65
N THR A 88 -5.23 16.55 5.74
CA THR A 88 -4.43 17.08 4.62
C THR A 88 -2.93 17.07 5.00
N ASP A 89 -2.05 16.99 4.00
CA ASP A 89 -0.59 17.06 4.23
C ASP A 89 -0.16 18.51 4.51
N LYS A 90 0.28 18.76 5.74
CA LYS A 90 0.79 20.07 6.19
C LYS A 90 2.32 20.15 6.20
N SER A 91 3.01 19.08 5.81
CA SER A 91 4.47 18.99 5.91
C SER A 91 5.21 19.55 4.69
N ARG A 92 4.50 19.76 3.59
CA ARG A 92 5.08 20.17 2.31
C ARG A 92 5.34 21.68 2.26
N LYS A 93 6.29 22.05 1.37
CA LYS A 93 6.68 23.46 1.18
C LYS A 93 6.60 23.85 -0.30
N ARG A 94 6.36 25.10 -0.56
CA ARG A 94 6.47 25.72 -1.88
C ARG A 94 7.93 26.03 -2.20
N ARG A 95 8.20 26.48 -3.43
CA ARG A 95 9.56 26.80 -3.89
C ARG A 95 10.26 27.88 -3.07
N ASP A 96 9.52 28.86 -2.57
CA ASP A 96 10.00 29.95 -1.73
C ASP A 96 10.21 29.55 -0.26
N GLY A 97 9.96 28.27 0.08
CA GLY A 97 10.06 27.75 1.44
C GLY A 97 8.82 27.96 2.29
N SER A 98 7.81 28.67 1.81
CA SER A 98 6.53 28.82 2.49
C SER A 98 5.80 27.49 2.60
N PRO A 99 4.91 27.30 3.61
CA PRO A 99 4.08 26.08 3.70
C PRO A 99 3.23 25.87 2.45
N ALA A 100 3.06 24.62 2.05
CA ALA A 100 2.06 24.25 1.04
C ALA A 100 0.66 24.62 1.52
N TYR A 101 -0.23 24.96 0.59
CA TYR A 101 -1.62 25.24 0.94
C TYR A 101 -2.30 23.94 1.41
N ALA A 102 -2.66 23.90 2.69
CA ALA A 102 -3.39 22.81 3.30
C ALA A 102 -4.87 22.93 2.93
N THR A 103 -5.28 22.27 1.84
CA THR A 103 -6.64 22.35 1.30
C THR A 103 -7.69 21.93 2.33
N PRO A 104 -8.73 22.75 2.63
CA PRO A 104 -9.88 22.31 3.39
C PRO A 104 -10.56 21.13 2.65
N ARG A 105 -10.79 20.01 3.35
CA ARG A 105 -11.43 18.83 2.77
C ARG A 105 -12.58 18.33 3.63
N PRO A 106 -13.74 19.02 3.59
CA PRO A 106 -14.91 18.57 4.32
C PRO A 106 -15.45 17.25 3.73
N ALA A 107 -16.09 16.42 4.55
CA ALA A 107 -16.68 15.16 4.07
C ALA A 107 -17.87 15.36 3.09
N LEU A 108 -18.52 16.54 3.11
CA LEU A 108 -19.46 17.01 2.11
C LEU A 108 -19.07 18.42 1.66
N ALA A 109 -19.09 18.68 0.37
CA ALA A 109 -18.70 19.96 -0.23
C ALA A 109 -19.44 21.14 0.38
N ARG A 110 -18.71 22.24 0.64
CA ARG A 110 -19.23 23.50 1.15
C ARG A 110 -19.06 24.58 0.10
N GLY A 111 -20.15 24.89 -0.63
CA GLY A 111 -20.19 25.98 -1.59
C GLY A 111 -19.43 25.77 -2.90
N ARG A 112 -18.55 24.75 -3.03
CA ARG A 112 -17.83 24.48 -4.27
C ARG A 112 -17.48 23.00 -4.43
N ALA A 113 -17.78 22.44 -5.62
CA ALA A 113 -17.29 21.17 -6.07
C ALA A 113 -15.99 21.38 -6.88
N ARG A 114 -14.99 20.53 -6.71
CA ARG A 114 -13.65 20.67 -7.32
C ARG A 114 -13.23 19.52 -8.20
N HIS A 115 -13.98 18.43 -8.22
CA HIS A 115 -13.81 17.35 -9.19
C HIS A 115 -15.13 16.63 -9.43
N VAL A 116 -15.23 15.91 -10.54
CA VAL A 116 -16.35 14.97 -10.77
C VAL A 116 -16.30 13.89 -9.70
N GLY A 117 -17.41 13.67 -9.01
CA GLY A 117 -17.48 12.74 -7.88
C GLY A 117 -17.31 13.37 -6.49
N ASP A 118 -17.06 14.69 -6.41
CA ASP A 118 -16.97 15.39 -5.11
C ASP A 118 -18.29 15.24 -4.34
N PRO A 119 -18.29 14.79 -3.05
CA PRO A 119 -19.53 14.50 -2.32
C PRO A 119 -20.27 15.79 -1.93
N VAL A 120 -21.56 15.87 -2.23
CA VAL A 120 -22.38 17.08 -2.04
C VAL A 120 -23.44 16.89 -0.97
N ALA A 121 -24.12 15.75 -0.96
CA ALA A 121 -25.13 15.41 0.04
C ALA A 121 -25.09 13.91 0.36
N LEU A 122 -25.64 13.52 1.50
CA LEU A 122 -25.83 12.13 1.93
C LEU A 122 -27.32 11.88 2.11
N VAL A 123 -27.86 10.92 1.38
CA VAL A 123 -29.22 10.41 1.56
C VAL A 123 -29.16 9.13 2.36
N VAL A 124 -29.96 9.00 3.40
CA VAL A 124 -30.09 7.80 4.24
C VAL A 124 -31.53 7.32 4.19
N ALA A 125 -31.74 6.05 3.85
CA ALA A 125 -33.07 5.43 3.76
C ALA A 125 -33.08 4.02 4.35
N GLU A 126 -34.28 3.42 4.47
CA GLU A 126 -34.47 2.09 5.05
C GLU A 126 -33.96 0.97 4.13
N THR A 127 -33.98 1.17 2.79
CA THR A 127 -33.40 0.25 1.82
C THR A 127 -32.49 0.99 0.85
N MET A 128 -31.64 0.25 0.14
CA MET A 128 -30.72 0.82 -0.86
C MET A 128 -31.49 1.45 -2.01
N GLU A 129 -32.55 0.79 -2.49
CA GLU A 129 -33.38 1.29 -3.59
C GLU A 129 -34.02 2.62 -3.22
N GLN A 130 -34.60 2.72 -2.02
CA GLN A 130 -35.17 3.97 -1.52
C GLN A 130 -34.12 5.09 -1.38
N ALA A 131 -32.88 4.74 -1.00
CA ALA A 131 -31.80 5.72 -0.92
C ALA A 131 -31.37 6.21 -2.31
N VAL A 132 -31.34 5.33 -3.30
CA VAL A 132 -31.03 5.67 -4.70
C VAL A 132 -32.12 6.57 -5.29
N ASP A 133 -33.41 6.16 -5.21
CA ASP A 133 -34.54 6.93 -5.70
C ASP A 133 -34.60 8.33 -5.08
N ALA A 134 -34.37 8.41 -3.77
CA ALA A 134 -34.37 9.69 -3.07
C ALA A 134 -33.13 10.55 -3.40
N ALA A 135 -31.98 9.96 -3.72
CA ALA A 135 -30.80 10.70 -4.14
C ALA A 135 -31.04 11.45 -5.47
N GLU A 136 -31.80 10.87 -6.38
CA GLU A 136 -32.18 11.49 -7.64
C GLU A 136 -33.13 12.72 -7.45
N LEU A 137 -33.81 12.79 -6.31
CA LEU A 137 -34.70 13.91 -5.97
C LEU A 137 -33.96 15.08 -5.29
N VAL A 138 -32.66 14.96 -5.01
CA VAL A 138 -31.86 16.06 -4.49
C VAL A 138 -31.50 17.01 -5.64
N ALA A 139 -32.08 18.19 -5.64
CA ALA A 139 -31.80 19.19 -6.69
C ALA A 139 -30.63 20.09 -6.24
N VAL A 140 -29.58 20.14 -7.04
CA VAL A 140 -28.40 20.99 -6.79
C VAL A 140 -28.25 22.02 -7.91
N ASP A 141 -28.27 23.30 -7.55
CA ASP A 141 -28.02 24.41 -8.49
C ASP A 141 -26.51 24.65 -8.58
N TYR A 142 -25.91 24.29 -9.71
CA TYR A 142 -24.49 24.48 -9.99
C TYR A 142 -24.25 25.64 -10.96
N GLU A 143 -23.24 26.45 -10.65
CA GLU A 143 -22.64 27.39 -11.60
C GLU A 143 -21.29 26.82 -12.03
N PRO A 144 -21.17 26.28 -13.26
CA PRO A 144 -19.92 25.74 -13.77
C PRO A 144 -18.80 26.79 -13.82
N LEU A 145 -17.58 26.36 -13.48
CA LEU A 145 -16.38 27.18 -13.51
C LEU A 145 -15.34 26.56 -14.46
N PRO A 146 -14.38 27.35 -14.95
CA PRO A 146 -13.25 26.82 -15.72
C PRO A 146 -12.54 25.73 -14.91
N SER A 147 -12.14 24.65 -15.61
CA SER A 147 -11.53 23.47 -14.97
C SER A 147 -10.32 22.96 -15.72
N ILE A 148 -9.43 22.27 -15.02
CA ILE A 148 -8.21 21.66 -15.54
C ILE A 148 -8.20 20.18 -15.17
N GLY A 149 -8.16 19.29 -16.16
CA GLY A 149 -8.01 17.85 -15.96
C GLY A 149 -6.62 17.32 -16.22
N ALA A 150 -5.92 17.88 -17.22
CA ALA A 150 -4.60 17.40 -17.62
C ALA A 150 -3.48 18.02 -16.77
N THR A 151 -2.56 17.18 -16.32
CA THR A 151 -1.43 17.56 -15.45
C THR A 151 -0.56 18.65 -16.07
N ALA A 152 -0.25 18.54 -17.38
CA ALA A 152 0.57 19.50 -18.09
C ALA A 152 -0.06 20.90 -18.20
N ASP A 153 -1.39 20.98 -18.18
CA ASP A 153 -2.12 22.23 -18.29
C ASP A 153 -2.18 23.02 -16.99
N ALA A 154 -2.02 22.34 -15.85
CA ALA A 154 -2.19 22.92 -14.53
C ALA A 154 -1.22 24.09 -14.24
N ILE A 155 -0.01 24.04 -14.79
CA ILE A 155 1.04 25.05 -14.57
C ILE A 155 1.27 25.96 -15.78
N ARG A 156 0.40 25.92 -16.80
CA ARG A 156 0.50 26.83 -17.95
C ARG A 156 0.17 28.25 -17.52
N PRO A 157 0.86 29.26 -18.06
CA PRO A 157 0.48 30.66 -17.82
C PRO A 157 -0.99 30.90 -18.17
N GLY A 158 -1.76 31.51 -17.26
CA GLY A 158 -3.17 31.79 -17.44
C GLY A 158 -4.10 30.60 -17.14
N ALA A 159 -3.60 29.49 -16.64
CA ALA A 159 -4.43 28.37 -16.19
C ALA A 159 -5.37 28.81 -15.05
N PRO A 160 -6.67 28.41 -15.07
CA PRO A 160 -7.58 28.75 -13.99
C PRO A 160 -7.14 28.16 -12.66
N ALA A 161 -7.19 28.97 -11.60
CA ALA A 161 -6.85 28.54 -10.26
C ALA A 161 -7.96 27.64 -9.67
N ILE A 162 -7.58 26.47 -9.16
CA ILE A 162 -8.47 25.55 -8.45
C ILE A 162 -8.71 26.03 -7.02
N TRP A 163 -7.67 26.64 -6.44
CA TRP A 163 -7.68 27.28 -5.13
C TRP A 163 -7.15 28.72 -5.25
N ALA A 164 -7.89 29.69 -4.74
CA ALA A 164 -7.46 31.09 -4.80
C ALA A 164 -6.13 31.32 -4.05
N GLU A 165 -5.89 30.52 -3.02
CA GLU A 165 -4.69 30.55 -2.19
C GLU A 165 -3.46 29.88 -2.86
N ALA A 166 -3.66 29.21 -4.00
CA ALA A 166 -2.63 28.62 -4.85
C ALA A 166 -2.89 29.00 -6.31
N PRO A 167 -2.78 30.28 -6.70
CA PRO A 167 -3.21 30.79 -8.01
C PRO A 167 -2.42 30.22 -9.18
N ASP A 168 -1.23 29.68 -8.94
CA ASP A 168 -0.36 28.99 -9.90
C ASP A 168 -0.61 27.48 -9.95
N ASN A 169 -1.61 26.97 -9.23
CA ASN A 169 -1.92 25.55 -9.01
C ASN A 169 -0.75 24.72 -8.44
N VAL A 170 0.36 25.34 -8.03
CA VAL A 170 1.49 24.62 -7.42
C VAL A 170 1.19 24.39 -5.93
N ALA A 171 1.03 23.13 -5.56
CA ALA A 171 0.84 22.74 -4.16
C ALA A 171 2.17 22.75 -3.40
N PHE A 172 3.20 22.10 -3.95
CA PHE A 172 4.53 22.01 -3.34
C PHE A 172 5.62 21.82 -4.39
N VAL A 173 6.85 22.10 -3.97
CA VAL A 173 8.07 21.70 -4.70
C VAL A 173 8.96 20.93 -3.75
N TRP A 174 9.48 19.81 -4.22
CA TRP A 174 10.39 18.96 -3.48
C TRP A 174 11.60 18.62 -4.34
N GLU A 175 12.79 18.62 -3.74
CA GLU A 175 14.04 18.30 -4.41
C GLU A 175 14.87 17.32 -3.59
N ALA A 176 15.65 16.47 -4.27
CA ALA A 176 16.64 15.59 -3.66
C ALA A 176 17.85 15.38 -4.58
N GLY A 177 18.97 15.01 -3.98
CA GLY A 177 20.22 14.78 -4.70
C GLY A 177 21.15 16.01 -4.71
N ASN A 178 22.13 16.01 -5.64
CA ASN A 178 23.16 17.04 -5.70
C ASN A 178 23.14 17.76 -7.05
N LYS A 179 22.48 18.92 -7.08
CA LYS A 179 22.29 19.74 -8.29
C LYS A 179 23.63 20.20 -8.92
N ASP A 180 24.59 20.61 -8.09
CA ASP A 180 25.89 21.10 -8.57
C ASP A 180 26.76 19.97 -9.13
N ALA A 181 26.75 18.79 -8.49
CA ALA A 181 27.44 17.63 -9.02
C ALA A 181 26.83 17.18 -10.36
N VAL A 182 25.51 17.24 -10.48
CA VAL A 182 24.81 16.96 -11.75
C VAL A 182 25.22 17.97 -12.82
N ALA A 183 25.24 19.28 -12.51
CA ALA A 183 25.67 20.30 -13.48
C ALA A 183 27.10 20.05 -13.99
N ARG A 184 28.04 19.66 -13.10
CA ARG A 184 29.41 19.29 -13.50
C ARG A 184 29.43 18.03 -14.37
N GLY A 185 28.64 17.00 -14.04
CA GLY A 185 28.51 15.78 -14.84
C GLY A 185 28.01 16.07 -16.26
N PHE A 186 27.03 16.94 -16.41
CA PHE A 186 26.51 17.37 -17.71
C PHE A 186 27.55 18.20 -18.52
N ALA A 187 28.30 19.08 -17.86
CA ALA A 187 29.34 19.86 -18.51
C ALA A 187 30.49 19.01 -19.06
N GLY A 188 30.78 17.87 -18.45
CA GLY A 188 31.82 16.92 -18.88
C GLY A 188 31.30 15.78 -19.77
N ALA A 189 30.03 15.78 -20.14
CA ALA A 189 29.45 14.70 -20.93
C ALA A 189 29.86 14.73 -22.40
N ALA A 190 30.18 13.54 -22.94
CA ALA A 190 30.36 13.36 -24.38
C ALA A 190 28.98 13.20 -25.08
N HIS A 191 27.98 12.73 -24.37
CA HIS A 191 26.61 12.56 -24.88
C HIS A 191 25.60 12.87 -23.80
N VAL A 192 24.48 13.50 -24.17
CA VAL A 192 23.34 13.77 -23.31
C VAL A 192 22.09 13.30 -24.02
N THR A 193 21.40 12.37 -23.39
CA THR A 193 20.07 11.90 -23.81
C THR A 193 19.00 12.60 -23.03
N ARG A 194 17.96 13.08 -23.70
CA ARG A 194 16.76 13.65 -23.09
C ARG A 194 15.51 12.85 -23.48
N LEU A 195 14.67 12.58 -22.50
CA LEU A 195 13.40 11.90 -22.68
C LEU A 195 12.29 12.67 -21.94
N ASP A 196 11.31 13.16 -22.70
CA ASP A 196 10.05 13.68 -22.15
C ASP A 196 8.99 12.57 -22.22
N PHE A 197 8.25 12.33 -21.15
CA PHE A 197 7.28 11.25 -21.09
C PHE A 197 6.14 11.53 -20.12
N VAL A 198 5.03 10.80 -20.32
CA VAL A 198 3.87 10.81 -19.44
C VAL A 198 3.71 9.42 -18.82
N VAL A 199 3.53 9.38 -17.52
CA VAL A 199 3.03 8.19 -16.85
C VAL A 199 1.55 8.44 -16.59
N THR A 200 0.70 7.69 -17.30
CA THR A 200 -0.76 7.91 -17.30
C THR A 200 -1.39 7.63 -15.94
N ARG A 201 -2.47 8.34 -15.65
CA ARG A 201 -3.32 8.08 -14.48
C ARG A 201 -3.91 6.68 -14.56
N VAL A 202 -3.96 5.98 -13.43
CA VAL A 202 -4.56 4.65 -13.31
C VAL A 202 -5.45 4.57 -12.07
N ALA A 203 -6.58 3.89 -12.19
CA ALA A 203 -7.42 3.49 -11.07
C ALA A 203 -6.96 2.11 -10.57
N ALA A 204 -6.91 1.92 -9.26
CA ALA A 204 -6.53 0.63 -8.66
C ALA A 204 -7.56 -0.47 -8.95
N ALA A 205 -8.83 -0.10 -9.05
CA ALA A 205 -9.97 -0.97 -9.37
C ALA A 205 -9.93 -2.36 -8.71
N PRO A 206 -9.80 -2.45 -7.36
CA PRO A 206 -9.85 -3.74 -6.69
C PRO A 206 -11.18 -4.44 -6.95
N MET A 207 -11.21 -5.79 -6.89
CA MET A 207 -12.45 -6.54 -7.12
C MET A 207 -13.56 -6.14 -6.15
N GLU A 208 -13.24 -5.94 -4.88
CA GLU A 208 -14.12 -5.35 -3.89
C GLU A 208 -14.03 -3.82 -3.96
N PRO A 209 -15.12 -3.10 -4.33
CA PRO A 209 -15.22 -1.65 -4.14
C PRO A 209 -15.06 -1.25 -2.67
N ARG A 210 -14.99 0.05 -2.37
CA ARG A 210 -15.02 0.53 -1.00
C ARG A 210 -16.40 0.32 -0.37
N GLY A 211 -16.42 -0.04 0.91
CA GLY A 211 -17.63 -0.14 1.72
C GLY A 211 -17.36 0.29 3.14
N ALA A 212 -18.40 0.77 3.81
CA ALA A 212 -18.33 1.20 5.20
C ALA A 212 -19.69 1.00 5.89
N VAL A 213 -19.65 0.46 7.12
CA VAL A 213 -20.82 0.39 8.01
C VAL A 213 -20.44 1.10 9.30
N GLY A 214 -21.17 2.16 9.63
CA GLY A 214 -20.99 2.94 10.84
C GLY A 214 -22.05 2.62 11.88
N GLU A 215 -21.63 2.46 13.13
CA GLU A 215 -22.48 2.34 14.31
C GLU A 215 -22.15 3.41 15.34
N TRP A 216 -23.11 3.76 16.17
CA TRP A 216 -22.91 4.56 17.36
C TRP A 216 -23.75 3.99 18.52
N ASP A 217 -23.07 3.59 19.58
CA ASP A 217 -23.73 3.10 20.80
C ASP A 217 -24.08 4.28 21.70
N ARG A 218 -25.38 4.58 21.82
CA ARG A 218 -25.87 5.67 22.66
C ARG A 218 -25.53 5.50 24.15
N ARG A 219 -25.38 4.27 24.62
CA ARG A 219 -25.09 3.97 26.02
C ARG A 219 -23.65 4.31 26.41
N THR A 220 -22.72 4.05 25.52
CA THR A 220 -21.28 4.26 25.76
C THR A 220 -20.74 5.52 25.07
N GLY A 221 -21.46 6.08 24.09
CA GLY A 221 -20.97 7.16 23.24
C GLY A 221 -20.00 6.71 22.15
N ARG A 222 -19.78 5.39 22.01
CA ARG A 222 -18.74 4.81 21.18
C ARG A 222 -19.18 4.62 19.75
N TYR A 223 -18.27 4.94 18.81
CA TYR A 223 -18.41 4.64 17.39
C TYR A 223 -17.75 3.31 17.04
N THR A 224 -18.39 2.53 16.16
CA THR A 224 -17.77 1.36 15.52
C THR A 224 -17.86 1.51 14.00
N LEU A 225 -16.75 1.32 13.31
CA LEU A 225 -16.62 1.37 11.87
C LEU A 225 -16.17 0.01 11.33
N HIS A 226 -16.99 -0.61 10.49
CA HIS A 226 -16.60 -1.77 9.68
C HIS A 226 -16.25 -1.28 8.28
N THR A 227 -15.02 -1.51 7.82
CA THR A 227 -14.56 -1.06 6.49
C THR A 227 -13.31 -1.82 6.04
N GLY A 228 -13.19 -2.09 4.75
CA GLY A 228 -11.97 -2.63 4.15
C GLY A 228 -10.89 -1.56 4.05
N ILE A 229 -9.89 -1.61 4.95
CA ILE A 229 -8.81 -0.61 5.03
C ILE A 229 -7.45 -1.26 5.31
N GLN A 230 -6.36 -0.68 4.79
CA GLN A 230 -5.01 -1.21 4.99
C GLN A 230 -4.48 -1.02 6.41
N ALA A 231 -4.89 0.05 7.11
CA ALA A 231 -4.34 0.44 8.40
C ALA A 231 -5.45 0.88 9.37
N PRO A 232 -6.15 -0.06 10.02
CA PRO A 232 -7.28 0.27 10.92
C PRO A 232 -6.88 1.16 12.09
N HIS A 233 -5.72 0.94 12.72
CA HIS A 233 -5.22 1.80 13.81
C HIS A 233 -4.94 3.23 13.33
N GLY A 234 -4.31 3.37 12.15
CA GLY A 234 -4.05 4.69 11.56
C GLY A 234 -5.35 5.44 11.21
N LEU A 235 -6.34 4.71 10.67
CA LEU A 235 -7.66 5.29 10.39
C LEU A 235 -8.36 5.73 11.68
N ARG A 236 -8.35 4.88 12.73
CA ARG A 236 -8.88 5.24 14.05
C ARG A 236 -8.29 6.55 14.55
N THR A 237 -6.97 6.66 14.58
CA THR A 237 -6.27 7.86 15.04
C THR A 237 -6.69 9.11 14.26
N LEU A 238 -6.67 9.05 12.93
CA LEU A 238 -7.02 10.21 12.09
C LEU A 238 -8.49 10.63 12.26
N LEU A 239 -9.41 9.67 12.33
CA LEU A 239 -10.83 9.97 12.55
C LEU A 239 -11.10 10.54 13.94
N ALA A 240 -10.50 9.94 14.98
CA ALA A 240 -10.68 10.38 16.36
C ALA A 240 -10.10 11.79 16.60
N ASP A 241 -8.84 12.03 16.19
CA ASP A 241 -8.14 13.27 16.49
C ASP A 241 -8.62 14.46 15.64
N GLN A 242 -8.88 14.23 14.35
CA GLN A 242 -9.09 15.35 13.41
C GLN A 242 -10.55 15.56 13.05
N VAL A 243 -11.33 14.49 12.90
CA VAL A 243 -12.72 14.59 12.42
C VAL A 243 -13.72 14.67 13.58
N PHE A 244 -13.77 13.62 14.42
CA PHE A 244 -14.77 13.53 15.49
C PHE A 244 -14.33 14.20 16.78
N LYS A 245 -13.02 14.40 16.99
CA LYS A 245 -12.41 15.01 18.19
C LYS A 245 -12.85 14.31 19.46
N VAL A 246 -12.68 12.99 19.47
CA VAL A 246 -13.02 12.07 20.57
C VAL A 246 -11.79 11.27 21.00
N PRO A 247 -11.78 10.73 22.23
CA PRO A 247 -10.75 9.78 22.65
C PRO A 247 -10.66 8.57 21.72
N HIS A 248 -9.46 7.99 21.55
CA HIS A 248 -9.27 6.79 20.72
C HIS A 248 -10.11 5.60 21.20
N SER A 249 -10.38 5.51 22.53
CA SER A 249 -11.27 4.50 23.13
C SER A 249 -12.70 4.57 22.64
N ASP A 250 -13.14 5.73 22.15
CA ASP A 250 -14.50 5.97 21.72
C ASP A 250 -14.70 5.68 20.22
N LEU A 251 -13.65 5.22 19.53
CA LEU A 251 -13.70 4.87 18.11
C LEU A 251 -13.01 3.52 17.85
N HIS A 252 -13.79 2.54 17.40
CA HIS A 252 -13.36 1.20 17.06
C HIS A 252 -13.40 1.01 15.55
N VAL A 253 -12.32 0.52 14.93
CA VAL A 253 -12.24 0.21 13.50
C VAL A 253 -12.02 -1.29 13.34
N ILE A 254 -12.88 -1.92 12.56
CA ILE A 254 -12.84 -3.36 12.26
C ILE A 254 -12.71 -3.56 10.76
N THR A 255 -11.69 -4.30 10.36
CA THR A 255 -11.43 -4.71 8.98
C THR A 255 -11.46 -6.24 8.91
N GLY A 256 -12.38 -6.79 8.14
CA GLY A 256 -12.42 -8.22 7.79
C GLY A 256 -11.50 -8.56 6.62
N GLU A 257 -11.93 -9.52 5.79
CA GLU A 257 -11.29 -9.74 4.49
C GLU A 257 -11.41 -8.48 3.63
N VAL A 258 -10.39 -8.26 2.79
CA VAL A 258 -10.37 -7.16 1.83
C VAL A 258 -10.10 -7.70 0.44
N GLY A 259 -11.02 -7.47 -0.48
CA GLY A 259 -10.99 -7.94 -1.87
C GLY A 259 -10.07 -7.10 -2.76
N GLY A 260 -8.85 -6.85 -2.27
CA GLY A 260 -7.83 -6.02 -2.90
C GLY A 260 -7.87 -4.57 -2.41
N SER A 261 -6.69 -3.95 -2.37
CA SER A 261 -6.51 -2.54 -2.00
C SER A 261 -5.47 -1.85 -2.87
N PHE A 262 -4.30 -2.45 -3.07
CA PHE A 262 -3.20 -2.00 -3.91
C PHE A 262 -2.69 -0.59 -3.60
N GLY A 263 -2.94 -0.08 -2.37
CA GLY A 263 -2.61 1.27 -1.91
C GLY A 263 -3.82 2.20 -1.82
N MET A 264 -4.85 2.02 -2.63
CA MET A 264 -6.03 2.88 -2.68
C MET A 264 -6.79 2.88 -1.35
N LYS A 265 -7.08 1.73 -0.74
CA LYS A 265 -7.75 1.64 0.57
C LYS A 265 -6.79 1.96 1.75
N SER A 266 -5.88 2.92 1.59
CA SER A 266 -4.98 3.39 2.65
C SER A 266 -5.23 4.84 3.08
N GLY A 267 -6.05 5.57 2.33
CA GLY A 267 -6.42 6.95 2.60
C GLY A 267 -7.60 7.09 3.55
N VAL A 268 -7.86 8.34 3.99
CA VAL A 268 -9.08 8.71 4.70
C VAL A 268 -10.07 9.28 3.70
N TYR A 269 -11.16 8.57 3.51
CA TYR A 269 -12.24 8.93 2.59
C TYR A 269 -13.42 9.60 3.30
N PRO A 270 -14.28 10.34 2.58
CA PRO A 270 -15.49 10.94 3.15
C PRO A 270 -16.47 9.92 3.72
N GLU A 271 -16.67 8.79 3.05
CA GLU A 271 -17.78 7.87 3.34
C GLU A 271 -17.68 7.20 4.73
N PRO A 272 -16.52 6.76 5.24
CA PRO A 272 -16.36 6.34 6.63
C PRO A 272 -16.81 7.41 7.64
N VAL A 273 -16.52 8.68 7.37
CA VAL A 273 -16.97 9.79 8.22
C VAL A 273 -18.49 9.94 8.15
N LEU A 274 -19.04 9.89 6.93
CA LEU A 274 -20.46 10.09 6.68
C LEU A 274 -21.33 9.01 7.33
N VAL A 275 -20.93 7.72 7.24
CA VAL A 275 -21.71 6.64 7.87
C VAL A 275 -21.65 6.69 9.40
N LEU A 276 -20.50 7.03 10.00
CA LEU A 276 -20.38 7.20 11.45
C LEU A 276 -21.19 8.40 11.95
N TRP A 277 -21.10 9.52 11.27
CA TRP A 277 -21.87 10.71 11.58
C TRP A 277 -23.37 10.49 11.47
N ALA A 278 -23.84 9.89 10.36
CA ALA A 278 -25.23 9.53 10.14
C ALA A 278 -25.74 8.53 11.19
N ALA A 279 -24.92 7.54 11.56
CA ALA A 279 -25.28 6.55 12.59
C ALA A 279 -25.57 7.22 13.93
N LYS A 280 -24.75 8.18 14.35
CA LYS A 280 -25.00 8.97 15.57
C LYS A 280 -26.26 9.83 15.44
N ARG A 281 -26.42 10.53 14.29
CA ARG A 281 -27.51 11.48 14.07
C ARG A 281 -28.89 10.78 14.02
N PHE A 282 -28.94 9.59 13.44
CA PHE A 282 -30.20 8.85 13.27
C PHE A 282 -30.40 7.71 14.30
N GLY A 283 -29.41 7.44 15.16
CA GLY A 283 -29.50 6.44 16.24
C GLY A 283 -29.66 5.00 15.74
N ARG A 284 -29.09 4.69 14.56
CA ARG A 284 -29.12 3.36 13.93
C ARG A 284 -27.89 3.15 13.04
N PRO A 285 -27.44 1.89 12.82
CA PRO A 285 -26.35 1.63 11.91
C PRO A 285 -26.64 2.14 10.51
N VAL A 286 -25.59 2.67 9.83
CA VAL A 286 -25.69 3.18 8.45
C VAL A 286 -24.62 2.52 7.60
N LYS A 287 -25.03 1.93 6.47
CA LYS A 287 -24.18 1.26 5.50
C LYS A 287 -24.12 2.03 4.19
N TRP A 288 -22.92 2.14 3.65
CA TRP A 288 -22.64 2.62 2.30
C TRP A 288 -21.73 1.64 1.58
N THR A 289 -22.01 1.37 0.32
CA THR A 289 -21.17 0.54 -0.55
C THR A 289 -21.06 1.22 -1.91
N SER A 290 -19.84 1.42 -2.39
CA SER A 290 -19.55 2.00 -3.70
C SER A 290 -19.93 1.04 -4.83
N ASP A 291 -20.52 1.54 -5.89
CA ASP A 291 -20.53 0.82 -7.15
C ASP A 291 -19.21 1.04 -7.93
N ARG A 292 -19.00 0.31 -9.01
CA ARG A 292 -17.79 0.41 -9.81
C ARG A 292 -17.62 1.77 -10.49
N ARG A 293 -18.70 2.39 -10.95
CA ARG A 293 -18.69 3.71 -11.61
C ARG A 293 -18.35 4.80 -10.61
N GLU A 294 -18.97 4.75 -9.44
CA GLU A 294 -18.65 5.63 -8.32
C GLU A 294 -17.18 5.51 -7.93
N GLY A 295 -16.65 4.28 -7.83
CA GLY A 295 -15.25 4.03 -7.53
C GLY A 295 -14.29 4.71 -8.50
N PHE A 296 -14.57 4.70 -9.82
CA PHE A 296 -13.71 5.36 -10.81
C PHE A 296 -13.62 6.89 -10.68
N VAL A 297 -14.57 7.53 -10.05
CA VAL A 297 -14.58 9.01 -9.89
C VAL A 297 -14.28 9.47 -8.46
N THR A 298 -14.19 8.54 -7.50
CA THR A 298 -14.01 8.86 -6.07
C THR A 298 -12.83 8.22 -5.40
N ASP A 299 -12.34 7.07 -5.89
CA ASP A 299 -11.16 6.42 -5.36
C ASP A 299 -9.91 7.26 -5.66
N GLU A 300 -8.95 7.30 -4.73
CA GLU A 300 -7.64 7.88 -5.02
C GLU A 300 -6.98 7.09 -6.15
N HIS A 301 -6.56 7.80 -7.20
CA HIS A 301 -5.86 7.23 -8.35
C HIS A 301 -4.35 7.17 -8.12
N GLY A 302 -3.67 6.32 -8.88
CA GLY A 302 -2.21 6.26 -8.91
C GLY A 302 -1.62 6.96 -10.13
N ARG A 303 -0.31 7.16 -10.10
CA ARG A 303 0.51 7.69 -11.21
C ARG A 303 0.17 9.14 -11.52
N ASP A 304 -0.08 9.45 -12.83
CA ASP A 304 -0.43 10.77 -13.34
C ASP A 304 0.68 11.80 -13.15
N ASN A 305 1.77 11.61 -13.87
CA ASN A 305 2.82 12.61 -13.94
C ASN A 305 3.33 12.84 -15.36
N VAL A 306 3.81 14.06 -15.57
CA VAL A 306 4.54 14.47 -16.76
C VAL A 306 5.98 14.72 -16.32
N SER A 307 6.91 14.05 -17.00
CA SER A 307 8.29 13.99 -16.53
C SER A 307 9.30 14.19 -17.67
N THR A 308 10.44 14.74 -17.29
CA THR A 308 11.63 14.80 -18.16
C THR A 308 12.77 14.10 -17.44
N ALA A 309 13.42 13.16 -18.11
CA ALA A 309 14.67 12.55 -17.67
C ALA A 309 15.81 12.90 -18.62
N GLU A 310 16.96 13.30 -18.06
CA GLU A 310 18.17 13.61 -18.83
C GLU A 310 19.34 12.81 -18.24
N LEU A 311 20.04 12.06 -19.11
CA LEU A 311 21.18 11.21 -18.76
C LEU A 311 22.43 11.70 -19.48
N ALA A 312 23.45 12.02 -18.70
CA ALA A 312 24.77 12.42 -19.19
C ALA A 312 25.73 11.22 -19.19
N LEU A 313 26.42 10.98 -20.30
CA LEU A 313 27.33 9.85 -20.51
C LEU A 313 28.69 10.32 -21.00
N ASP A 314 29.75 9.57 -20.69
CA ASP A 314 31.05 9.73 -21.30
C ASP A 314 31.10 9.05 -22.67
N ALA A 315 32.25 9.16 -23.34
CA ALA A 315 32.47 8.56 -24.66
C ALA A 315 32.41 7.04 -24.70
N ASN A 316 32.54 6.38 -23.55
CA ASN A 316 32.48 4.92 -23.39
C ASN A 316 31.08 4.44 -22.93
N GLY A 317 30.11 5.36 -22.79
CA GLY A 317 28.77 5.03 -22.31
C GLY A 317 28.67 4.86 -20.80
N LYS A 318 29.65 5.35 -20.02
CA LYS A 318 29.51 5.42 -18.55
C LYS A 318 28.59 6.56 -18.14
N PHE A 319 27.70 6.32 -17.19
CA PHE A 319 26.79 7.32 -16.66
C PHE A 319 27.56 8.29 -15.76
N LEU A 320 27.46 9.58 -16.06
CA LEU A 320 28.09 10.66 -15.31
C LEU A 320 27.09 11.37 -14.39
N ALA A 321 25.89 11.62 -14.90
CA ALA A 321 24.86 12.29 -14.12
C ALA A 321 23.46 11.98 -14.66
N LEU A 322 22.47 12.03 -13.76
CA LEU A 322 21.05 11.91 -14.09
C LEU A 322 20.27 13.07 -13.47
N ARG A 323 19.43 13.73 -14.26
CA ARG A 323 18.50 14.75 -13.79
C ARG A 323 17.09 14.37 -14.18
N VAL A 324 16.15 14.43 -13.21
CA VAL A 324 14.73 14.14 -13.45
C VAL A 324 13.88 15.26 -12.90
N ALA A 325 12.97 15.79 -13.71
CA ALA A 325 11.95 16.74 -13.35
C ALA A 325 10.57 16.07 -13.47
N ILE A 326 9.75 16.14 -12.42
CA ILE A 326 8.44 15.49 -12.33
C ILE A 326 7.39 16.56 -12.04
N THR A 327 6.37 16.69 -12.88
CA THR A 327 5.13 17.39 -12.56
C THR A 327 4.11 16.33 -12.14
N LEU A 328 3.80 16.28 -10.85
CA LEU A 328 2.94 15.28 -10.23
C LEU A 328 1.54 15.85 -10.02
N ASN A 329 0.52 15.24 -10.60
CA ASN A 329 -0.85 15.57 -10.30
C ASN A 329 -1.25 15.07 -8.91
N ILE A 330 -1.77 15.94 -8.06
CA ILE A 330 -2.28 15.56 -6.73
C ILE A 330 -3.81 15.61 -6.66
N GLY A 331 -4.47 15.98 -7.76
CA GLY A 331 -5.93 16.17 -7.81
C GLY A 331 -6.38 17.46 -7.13
N ALA A 332 -7.64 17.52 -6.75
CA ALA A 332 -8.25 18.72 -6.18
C ALA A 332 -7.83 19.00 -4.72
N TYR A 333 -7.35 17.99 -4.02
CA TYR A 333 -7.02 18.06 -2.58
C TYR A 333 -5.66 17.46 -2.28
N LEU A 334 -4.86 18.15 -1.47
CA LEU A 334 -3.57 17.63 -0.97
C LEU A 334 -3.80 16.68 0.21
N THR A 335 -4.03 15.40 -0.07
CA THR A 335 -4.21 14.38 0.98
C THR A 335 -2.88 14.00 1.64
N PRO A 336 -2.87 13.37 2.83
CA PRO A 336 -1.63 12.90 3.46
C PRO A 336 -0.84 11.90 2.61
N ARG A 337 -1.47 11.33 1.57
CA ARG A 337 -0.89 10.30 0.70
C ARG A 337 -0.47 10.81 -0.68
N SER A 338 -1.00 11.97 -1.14
CA SER A 338 -0.82 12.47 -2.52
C SER A 338 0.65 12.70 -2.89
N ALA A 339 1.45 13.28 -2.00
CA ALA A 339 2.84 13.64 -2.29
C ALA A 339 3.80 12.43 -2.24
N GLY A 340 3.43 11.38 -1.50
CA GLY A 340 4.31 10.23 -1.23
C GLY A 340 4.91 9.56 -2.47
N PRO A 341 4.12 9.23 -3.51
CA PRO A 341 4.62 8.61 -4.74
C PRO A 341 5.70 9.43 -5.43
N GLY A 342 5.55 10.75 -5.49
CA GLY A 342 6.50 11.65 -6.15
C GLY A 342 7.64 12.15 -5.27
N THR A 343 7.73 11.76 -4.00
CA THR A 343 8.77 12.23 -3.07
C THR A 343 9.47 11.10 -2.32
N ASN A 344 8.73 10.26 -1.61
CA ASN A 344 9.33 9.26 -0.71
C ASN A 344 9.94 8.07 -1.46
N ASN A 345 9.42 7.73 -2.63
CA ASN A 345 9.83 6.54 -3.38
C ASN A 345 10.65 6.83 -4.64
N VAL A 346 10.84 8.10 -4.98
CA VAL A 346 11.65 8.49 -6.15
C VAL A 346 13.15 8.18 -6.00
N GLY A 347 13.60 7.80 -4.81
CA GLY A 347 14.95 7.28 -4.60
C GLY A 347 15.31 6.11 -5.50
N GLY A 348 14.32 5.33 -5.95
CA GLY A 348 14.45 4.27 -6.95
C GLY A 348 14.88 4.74 -8.35
N ILE A 349 14.85 6.04 -8.64
CA ILE A 349 15.39 6.63 -9.89
C ILE A 349 16.90 6.35 -10.08
N ALA A 350 17.64 6.10 -8.99
CA ALA A 350 19.03 5.65 -9.09
C ALA A 350 19.13 4.30 -9.83
N GLY A 351 18.07 3.49 -9.83
CA GLY A 351 18.08 2.16 -10.41
C GLY A 351 19.14 1.29 -9.75
N VAL A 352 19.61 0.32 -10.48
CA VAL A 352 20.71 -0.58 -10.07
C VAL A 352 22.05 -0.17 -10.65
N TYR A 353 22.24 1.14 -10.90
CA TYR A 353 23.36 1.69 -11.67
C TYR A 353 24.30 2.57 -10.85
N THR A 354 25.55 2.65 -11.27
CA THR A 354 26.64 3.39 -10.63
C THR A 354 26.62 4.90 -10.93
N THR A 355 25.46 5.49 -11.25
CA THR A 355 25.35 6.92 -11.56
C THR A 355 25.83 7.77 -10.37
N PRO A 356 26.95 8.51 -10.47
CA PRO A 356 27.57 9.17 -9.32
C PRO A 356 26.84 10.42 -8.84
N ALA A 357 26.13 11.11 -9.74
CA ALA A 357 25.42 12.36 -9.45
C ALA A 357 23.98 12.28 -9.95
N ILE A 358 23.03 12.45 -9.06
CA ILE A 358 21.59 12.44 -9.37
C ILE A 358 20.92 13.65 -8.72
N HIS A 359 20.00 14.29 -9.46
CA HIS A 359 19.12 15.33 -8.95
C HIS A 359 17.70 15.10 -9.43
N VAL A 360 16.75 15.15 -8.51
CA VAL A 360 15.31 15.00 -8.80
C VAL A 360 14.57 16.20 -8.24
N GLN A 361 13.71 16.80 -9.05
CA GLN A 361 12.75 17.83 -8.63
C GLN A 361 11.33 17.34 -8.90
N THR A 362 10.46 17.40 -7.91
CA THR A 362 9.02 17.12 -8.03
C THR A 362 8.22 18.37 -7.74
N THR A 363 7.37 18.77 -8.69
CA THR A 363 6.38 19.84 -8.52
C THR A 363 5.00 19.21 -8.43
N GLY A 364 4.38 19.24 -7.25
CA GLY A 364 3.01 18.77 -7.04
C GLY A 364 2.02 19.84 -7.49
N VAL A 365 1.04 19.47 -8.33
CA VAL A 365 0.08 20.42 -8.91
C VAL A 365 -1.36 20.01 -8.64
N PHE A 366 -2.20 20.99 -8.32
CA PHE A 366 -3.65 20.82 -8.24
C PHE A 366 -4.27 20.66 -9.62
N SER A 367 -5.32 19.83 -9.71
CA SER A 367 -6.18 19.69 -10.89
C SER A 367 -7.63 19.40 -10.46
N ASN A 368 -8.58 19.59 -11.35
CA ASN A 368 -10.00 19.27 -11.08
C ASN A 368 -10.29 17.77 -11.27
N THR A 369 -9.51 16.93 -10.61
CA THR A 369 -9.63 15.47 -10.64
C THR A 369 -9.69 14.92 -9.22
N THR A 370 -10.16 13.68 -9.05
CA THR A 370 -10.02 12.98 -7.77
C THR A 370 -8.57 12.99 -7.30
N PRO A 371 -8.29 13.05 -6.00
CA PRO A 371 -6.91 13.02 -5.50
C PRO A 371 -6.13 11.80 -5.99
N THR A 372 -4.81 11.98 -6.13
CA THR A 372 -3.90 10.87 -6.34
C THR A 372 -3.33 10.39 -5.02
N GLY A 373 -2.94 9.13 -4.98
CA GLY A 373 -2.35 8.49 -3.81
C GLY A 373 -1.49 7.28 -4.20
N PRO A 374 -1.06 6.48 -3.22
CA PRO A 374 -0.29 5.28 -3.49
C PRO A 374 -1.10 4.27 -4.32
N TYR A 375 -0.50 3.82 -5.41
CA TYR A 375 -0.91 2.63 -6.13
C TYR A 375 0.30 1.71 -6.29
N ARG A 376 0.13 0.41 -6.09
CA ARG A 376 1.14 -0.68 -6.11
C ARG A 376 2.50 -0.25 -6.65
N GLY A 377 3.52 -0.19 -5.76
CA GLY A 377 4.83 0.41 -6.05
C GLY A 377 4.95 1.89 -5.67
N ALA A 378 3.87 2.70 -5.76
CA ALA A 378 3.75 4.06 -5.20
C ALA A 378 4.94 5.00 -5.52
N GLY A 379 5.27 5.17 -6.79
CA GLY A 379 6.41 5.98 -7.29
C GLY A 379 7.61 5.15 -7.76
N ARG A 380 7.77 3.91 -7.30
CA ARG A 380 8.86 3.03 -7.76
C ARG A 380 8.71 2.57 -9.21
N PRO A 381 7.51 2.19 -9.69
CA PRO A 381 7.33 1.91 -11.12
C PRO A 381 7.61 3.11 -12.01
N GLU A 382 7.23 4.31 -11.58
CA GLU A 382 7.50 5.56 -12.29
C GLU A 382 9.01 5.85 -12.33
N ALA A 383 9.70 5.63 -11.21
CA ALA A 383 11.15 5.76 -11.09
C ALA A 383 11.89 4.77 -12.00
N THR A 384 11.49 3.49 -11.97
CA THR A 384 12.03 2.44 -12.83
C THR A 384 11.79 2.77 -14.31
N TYR A 385 10.57 3.21 -14.67
CA TYR A 385 10.27 3.61 -16.03
C TYR A 385 11.18 4.74 -16.51
N ALA A 386 11.38 5.76 -15.68
CA ALA A 386 12.23 6.92 -16.03
C ALA A 386 13.65 6.50 -16.37
N ILE A 387 14.32 5.75 -15.45
CA ILE A 387 15.72 5.35 -15.65
C ILE A 387 15.87 4.33 -16.77
N GLU A 388 15.05 3.30 -16.83
CA GLU A 388 15.16 2.23 -17.81
C GLU A 388 14.87 2.72 -19.24
N ARG A 389 13.89 3.63 -19.40
CA ARG A 389 13.57 4.21 -20.72
C ARG A 389 14.61 5.20 -21.20
N VAL A 390 15.17 6.05 -20.35
CA VAL A 390 16.23 6.98 -20.80
C VAL A 390 17.50 6.21 -21.20
N ILE A 391 17.80 5.07 -20.55
CA ILE A 391 18.88 4.17 -20.95
C ILE A 391 18.62 3.56 -22.33
N ASP A 392 17.38 3.12 -22.62
CA ASP A 392 17.03 2.58 -23.94
C ASP A 392 17.15 3.63 -25.05
N VAL A 393 16.81 4.89 -24.77
CA VAL A 393 16.96 6.00 -25.74
C VAL A 393 18.44 6.26 -25.96
N ALA A 394 19.24 6.38 -24.90
CA ALA A 394 20.69 6.59 -24.97
C ALA A 394 21.38 5.47 -25.75
N ALA A 395 21.01 4.21 -25.53
CA ALA A 395 21.55 3.07 -26.24
C ALA A 395 21.33 3.17 -27.75
N ARG A 396 20.13 3.58 -28.18
CA ARG A 396 19.81 3.80 -29.60
C ARG A 396 20.57 4.94 -30.20
N GLU A 397 20.68 6.09 -29.52
CA GLU A 397 21.41 7.29 -29.95
C GLU A 397 22.90 6.97 -30.12
N LEU A 398 23.48 6.24 -29.17
CA LEU A 398 24.89 5.85 -29.19
C LEU A 398 25.18 4.62 -30.09
N LYS A 399 24.14 3.95 -30.59
CA LYS A 399 24.24 2.67 -31.35
C LYS A 399 24.95 1.57 -30.55
N ILE A 400 24.74 1.55 -29.25
CA ILE A 400 25.24 0.52 -28.34
C ILE A 400 24.06 -0.42 -28.03
N ASP A 401 24.30 -1.73 -27.93
CA ASP A 401 23.28 -2.67 -27.44
C ASP A 401 22.79 -2.25 -26.06
N SER A 402 21.47 -2.24 -25.84
CA SER A 402 20.89 -1.70 -24.60
C SER A 402 21.22 -2.55 -23.36
N ILE A 403 21.49 -3.85 -23.55
CA ILE A 403 21.93 -4.76 -22.48
C ILE A 403 23.38 -4.44 -22.15
N GLU A 404 24.23 -4.26 -23.17
CA GLU A 404 25.63 -3.91 -22.98
C GLU A 404 25.79 -2.54 -22.28
N LEU A 405 24.98 -1.53 -22.64
CA LEU A 405 25.00 -0.22 -21.99
C LEU A 405 24.63 -0.33 -20.50
N ARG A 406 23.62 -1.17 -20.17
CA ARG A 406 23.29 -1.47 -18.79
C ARG A 406 24.44 -2.17 -18.06
N ARG A 407 25.00 -3.21 -18.65
CA ARG A 407 26.09 -4.00 -18.06
C ARG A 407 27.30 -3.15 -17.67
N ARG A 408 27.68 -2.18 -18.50
CA ARG A 408 28.77 -1.22 -18.21
C ARG A 408 28.53 -0.43 -16.93
N ASN A 409 27.26 -0.21 -16.56
CA ASN A 409 26.86 0.69 -15.49
C ASN A 409 26.26 0.01 -14.27
N LEU A 410 26.09 -1.32 -14.27
CA LEU A 410 25.58 -2.04 -13.10
C LEU A 410 26.49 -1.87 -11.90
N ILE A 411 25.88 -1.77 -10.71
CA ILE A 411 26.59 -1.81 -9.43
C ILE A 411 27.12 -3.23 -9.20
N PRO A 412 28.43 -3.44 -9.05
CA PRO A 412 28.96 -4.77 -8.80
C PRO A 412 28.65 -5.22 -7.35
N PRO A 413 28.48 -6.53 -7.08
CA PRO A 413 28.18 -7.03 -5.74
C PRO A 413 29.28 -6.72 -4.72
N THR A 414 30.52 -6.53 -5.16
CA THR A 414 31.65 -6.15 -4.29
C THR A 414 31.59 -4.70 -3.78
N ALA A 415 30.69 -3.87 -4.34
CA ALA A 415 30.48 -2.49 -3.90
C ALA A 415 29.45 -2.37 -2.75
N MET A 416 28.81 -3.48 -2.35
CA MET A 416 27.80 -3.45 -1.29
C MET A 416 28.43 -3.35 0.11
N PRO A 417 27.84 -2.54 1.01
CA PRO A 417 26.66 -1.68 0.81
C PRO A 417 26.97 -0.46 -0.06
N PHE A 418 26.11 -0.19 -1.06
CA PHE A 418 26.34 0.85 -2.07
C PHE A 418 25.49 2.10 -1.80
N LYS A 419 26.15 3.24 -1.56
CA LYS A 419 25.48 4.53 -1.45
C LYS A 419 25.19 5.08 -2.84
N THR A 420 23.92 5.20 -3.20
CA THR A 420 23.50 5.75 -4.49
C THR A 420 23.81 7.25 -4.60
N GLY A 421 23.79 7.77 -5.82
CA GLY A 421 23.88 9.23 -6.08
C GLY A 421 22.66 10.03 -5.59
N LEU A 422 21.67 9.39 -4.93
CA LEU A 422 20.43 10.02 -4.46
C LEU A 422 20.27 9.82 -2.94
N VAL A 423 19.30 9.01 -2.49
CA VAL A 423 18.93 8.95 -1.07
C VAL A 423 19.10 7.58 -0.43
N PHE A 424 19.26 6.52 -1.23
CA PHE A 424 19.34 5.16 -0.72
C PHE A 424 20.78 4.65 -0.57
N THR A 425 20.95 3.72 0.37
CA THR A 425 22.14 2.86 0.49
C THR A 425 21.65 1.43 0.36
N TYR A 426 22.00 0.77 -0.74
CA TYR A 426 21.59 -0.61 -1.00
C TYR A 426 22.42 -1.56 -0.14
N ASP A 427 21.75 -2.51 0.50
CA ASP A 427 22.34 -3.47 1.43
C ASP A 427 22.92 -4.70 0.71
N CYS A 428 22.34 -5.08 -0.43
CA CYS A 428 22.71 -6.27 -1.19
C CYS A 428 22.33 -6.12 -2.68
N GLY A 429 22.84 -7.02 -3.51
CA GLY A 429 22.45 -7.17 -4.93
C GLY A 429 23.57 -7.78 -5.77
N ASP A 430 23.20 -8.73 -6.63
CA ASP A 430 24.01 -9.24 -7.74
C ASP A 430 23.24 -9.01 -9.04
N PHE A 431 23.18 -7.74 -9.44
CA PHE A 431 22.34 -7.28 -10.54
C PHE A 431 22.76 -7.85 -11.89
N ALA A 432 24.07 -8.08 -12.10
CA ALA A 432 24.58 -8.69 -13.32
C ALA A 432 24.10 -10.14 -13.45
N ARG A 433 24.19 -10.92 -12.39
CA ARG A 433 23.73 -12.31 -12.37
C ARG A 433 22.21 -12.39 -12.58
N GLY A 434 21.43 -11.55 -11.91
CA GLY A 434 19.97 -11.49 -12.10
C GLY A 434 19.60 -11.20 -13.55
N MET A 435 20.27 -10.23 -14.17
CA MET A 435 20.08 -9.87 -15.57
C MET A 435 20.46 -11.03 -16.51
N ASP A 436 21.60 -11.70 -16.29
CA ASP A 436 22.04 -12.84 -17.12
C ASP A 436 21.06 -14.02 -17.04
N MET A 437 20.57 -14.32 -15.84
CA MET A 437 19.56 -15.36 -15.65
C MET A 437 18.24 -15.01 -16.37
N ALA A 438 17.81 -13.76 -16.32
CA ALA A 438 16.58 -13.31 -17.01
C ALA A 438 16.76 -13.36 -18.54
N LEU A 439 17.92 -12.98 -19.07
CA LEU A 439 18.25 -13.06 -20.49
C LEU A 439 18.24 -14.50 -20.98
N ALA A 440 18.85 -15.43 -20.24
CA ALA A 440 18.83 -16.86 -20.54
C ALA A 440 17.39 -17.43 -20.51
N LEU A 441 16.61 -17.09 -19.48
CA LEU A 441 15.20 -17.53 -19.34
C LEU A 441 14.33 -17.02 -20.51
N ALA A 442 14.61 -15.81 -21.00
CA ALA A 442 13.90 -15.19 -22.13
C ALA A 442 14.37 -15.72 -23.48
N ASP A 443 15.42 -16.54 -23.56
CA ASP A 443 16.07 -16.93 -24.80
C ASP A 443 16.39 -15.71 -25.67
N ARG A 444 17.19 -14.76 -25.08
CA ARG A 444 17.56 -13.51 -25.76
C ARG A 444 18.29 -13.76 -27.10
N ASP A 445 19.13 -14.77 -27.14
CA ASP A 445 19.94 -15.08 -28.34
C ASP A 445 19.06 -15.52 -29.52
N GLY A 446 17.95 -16.23 -29.27
CA GLY A 446 16.97 -16.63 -30.27
C GLY A 446 16.03 -15.47 -30.71
N PHE A 447 16.06 -14.29 -30.07
CA PHE A 447 15.09 -13.23 -30.32
C PHE A 447 15.13 -12.70 -31.77
N GLU A 448 16.31 -12.44 -32.34
CA GLU A 448 16.41 -11.89 -33.70
C GLU A 448 15.87 -12.83 -34.75
N LYS A 449 16.04 -14.15 -34.56
CA LYS A 449 15.41 -15.16 -35.41
C LYS A 449 13.89 -15.13 -35.33
N ARG A 450 13.35 -15.06 -34.11
CA ARG A 450 11.89 -14.96 -33.90
C ARG A 450 11.33 -13.67 -34.47
N ARG A 451 12.05 -12.54 -34.32
CA ARG A 451 11.69 -11.23 -34.87
C ARG A 451 11.64 -11.23 -36.40
N ALA A 452 12.65 -11.83 -37.04
CA ALA A 452 12.70 -11.95 -38.49
C ALA A 452 11.55 -12.82 -39.01
N GLU A 453 11.22 -13.93 -38.33
CA GLU A 453 10.10 -14.81 -38.66
C GLU A 453 8.76 -14.09 -38.52
N ALA A 454 8.51 -13.36 -37.42
CA ALA A 454 7.29 -12.61 -37.23
C ALA A 454 7.06 -11.58 -38.34
N ARG A 455 8.14 -10.91 -38.77
CA ARG A 455 8.08 -9.91 -39.87
C ARG A 455 7.62 -10.51 -41.21
N ARG A 456 7.98 -11.76 -41.50
CA ARG A 456 7.50 -12.47 -42.70
C ARG A 456 5.98 -12.69 -42.69
N HIS A 457 5.37 -12.65 -41.50
CA HIS A 457 3.95 -12.85 -41.30
C HIS A 457 3.21 -11.52 -40.98
N GLY A 458 3.77 -10.36 -41.32
CA GLY A 458 3.13 -9.05 -41.07
C GLY A 458 3.03 -8.69 -39.59
N LYS A 459 3.95 -9.21 -38.77
CA LYS A 459 4.00 -8.92 -37.34
C LYS A 459 5.31 -8.22 -36.96
N LEU A 460 5.22 -7.26 -36.05
CA LEU A 460 6.39 -6.66 -35.44
C LEU A 460 6.67 -7.30 -34.07
N ARG A 461 7.91 -7.61 -33.79
CA ARG A 461 8.32 -8.05 -32.44
C ARG A 461 9.24 -7.06 -31.79
N GLY A 462 8.97 -6.82 -30.48
CA GLY A 462 9.77 -6.02 -29.61
C GLY A 462 10.21 -6.79 -28.37
N LEU A 463 11.39 -6.47 -27.86
CA LEU A 463 11.92 -6.97 -26.61
C LEU A 463 12.30 -5.77 -25.73
N GLY A 464 11.76 -5.75 -24.50
CA GLY A 464 12.09 -4.78 -23.49
C GLY A 464 12.76 -5.43 -22.29
N ILE A 465 13.66 -4.69 -21.63
CA ILE A 465 14.32 -5.10 -20.39
C ILE A 465 14.17 -4.00 -19.36
N ALA A 466 13.94 -4.40 -18.10
CA ALA A 466 13.99 -3.51 -16.94
C ALA A 466 14.64 -4.23 -15.75
N ASN A 467 15.43 -3.48 -14.97
CA ASN A 467 16.04 -3.95 -13.73
C ASN A 467 15.45 -3.17 -12.55
N PRO A 468 14.23 -3.53 -12.09
CA PRO A 468 13.58 -2.84 -10.98
C PRO A 468 14.29 -3.08 -9.66
N ILE A 469 14.19 -2.09 -8.77
CA ILE A 469 14.59 -2.19 -7.37
C ILE A 469 13.43 -1.70 -6.50
N GLU A 470 13.09 -2.52 -5.50
CA GLU A 470 12.02 -2.25 -4.53
C GLU A 470 12.62 -1.64 -3.26
N VAL A 471 11.79 -1.00 -2.45
CA VAL A 471 12.11 -0.52 -1.10
C VAL A 471 11.14 -1.18 -0.13
N ALA A 472 11.58 -2.20 0.57
CA ALA A 472 10.76 -2.95 1.52
C ALA A 472 11.00 -2.51 2.98
N GLY A 473 9.91 -2.46 3.77
CA GLY A 473 9.95 -1.99 5.17
C GLY A 473 9.77 -0.49 5.35
N GLY A 474 9.61 0.28 4.23
CA GLY A 474 9.47 1.74 4.24
C GLY A 474 8.14 2.28 4.77
N PRO A 475 7.93 3.59 4.78
CA PRO A 475 8.76 4.59 4.10
C PRO A 475 10.11 4.82 4.79
N TYR A 476 11.16 5.06 4.02
CA TYR A 476 12.53 5.24 4.55
C TYR A 476 12.70 6.50 5.41
N THR A 477 11.79 7.45 5.28
CA THR A 477 11.80 8.72 6.04
C THR A 477 11.22 8.59 7.45
N ALA A 478 10.47 7.50 7.74
CA ALA A 478 9.85 7.25 9.03
C ALA A 478 9.66 5.74 9.21
N MET A 479 10.56 5.10 9.95
CA MET A 479 10.48 3.67 10.25
C MET A 479 9.38 3.41 11.27
N ASN A 480 8.21 2.95 10.80
CA ASN A 480 7.09 2.62 11.66
C ASN A 480 7.17 1.17 12.13
N PRO A 481 7.08 0.91 13.44
CA PRO A 481 7.03 -0.44 13.97
C PRO A 481 5.73 -1.14 13.57
N ASP A 482 5.77 -2.47 13.54
CA ASP A 482 4.57 -3.30 13.65
C ASP A 482 4.61 -4.10 14.93
N THR A 483 3.43 -4.54 15.39
CA THR A 483 3.24 -5.25 16.64
C THR A 483 2.55 -6.60 16.39
N ALA A 484 2.99 -7.62 17.12
CA ALA A 484 2.34 -8.92 17.16
C ALA A 484 2.20 -9.40 18.60
N SER A 485 1.05 -9.98 18.93
CA SER A 485 0.79 -10.65 20.20
C SER A 485 0.50 -12.12 19.95
N LEU A 486 1.23 -13.01 20.60
CA LEU A 486 1.10 -14.44 20.46
C LEU A 486 0.62 -15.04 21.79
N ARG A 487 -0.48 -15.78 21.74
CA ARG A 487 -1.02 -16.51 22.88
C ARG A 487 -1.05 -18.00 22.58
N VAL A 488 -0.42 -18.80 23.43
CA VAL A 488 -0.58 -20.25 23.44
C VAL A 488 -1.65 -20.61 24.45
N ASN A 489 -2.77 -21.16 23.99
CA ASN A 489 -3.90 -21.53 24.84
C ASN A 489 -3.58 -22.80 25.65
N ALA A 490 -4.33 -23.07 26.73
CA ALA A 490 -4.09 -24.20 27.63
C ALA A 490 -4.15 -25.58 26.94
N ASP A 491 -4.85 -25.69 25.79
CA ASP A 491 -4.91 -26.89 24.97
C ASP A 491 -3.73 -27.00 23.96
N GLY A 492 -2.84 -26.01 23.95
CA GLY A 492 -1.71 -25.93 23.04
C GLY A 492 -2.03 -25.36 21.66
N SER A 493 -3.25 -24.87 21.41
CA SER A 493 -3.56 -24.08 20.21
C SER A 493 -2.96 -22.67 20.33
N VAL A 494 -2.74 -22.01 19.19
CA VAL A 494 -2.06 -20.72 19.12
C VAL A 494 -2.96 -19.68 18.49
N SER A 495 -3.12 -18.53 19.16
CA SER A 495 -3.78 -17.34 18.64
C SER A 495 -2.73 -16.25 18.40
N LEU A 496 -2.53 -15.88 17.15
CA LEU A 496 -1.63 -14.80 16.74
C LEU A 496 -2.45 -13.57 16.36
N PHE A 497 -2.22 -12.45 17.03
CA PHE A 497 -2.75 -11.13 16.67
C PHE A 497 -1.64 -10.32 16.01
N THR A 498 -1.93 -9.73 14.85
CA THR A 498 -0.95 -8.95 14.08
C THR A 498 -1.49 -7.59 13.68
N GLY A 499 -0.63 -6.58 13.72
CA GLY A 499 -0.95 -5.24 13.23
C GLY A 499 -1.01 -5.13 11.70
N SER A 500 -0.39 -6.07 10.97
CA SER A 500 -0.51 -6.19 9.52
C SER A 500 -1.83 -6.87 9.14
N THR A 501 -2.59 -6.29 8.20
CA THR A 501 -3.86 -6.83 7.70
C THR A 501 -3.65 -7.79 6.51
N SER A 502 -4.61 -8.69 6.24
CA SER A 502 -4.61 -9.55 5.05
C SER A 502 -5.54 -8.98 3.98
N MET A 503 -5.09 -8.97 2.71
CA MET A 503 -5.82 -8.43 1.55
C MET A 503 -5.64 -9.31 0.31
N GLY A 504 -5.44 -10.61 0.52
CA GLY A 504 -5.19 -11.60 -0.52
C GLY A 504 -3.72 -11.88 -0.80
N GLN A 505 -2.76 -11.23 -0.11
CA GLN A 505 -1.33 -11.46 -0.31
C GLN A 505 -0.76 -12.65 0.51
N GLY A 506 -1.61 -13.42 1.21
CA GLY A 506 -1.18 -14.64 1.91
C GLY A 506 -0.53 -14.40 3.28
N ASN A 507 -0.77 -13.27 3.94
CA ASN A 507 -0.19 -12.97 5.25
C ASN A 507 -0.59 -14.00 6.32
N GLU A 508 -1.83 -14.49 6.29
CA GLU A 508 -2.31 -15.52 7.23
C GLU A 508 -1.44 -16.77 7.14
N THR A 509 -1.21 -17.26 5.92
CA THR A 509 -0.34 -18.41 5.64
C THR A 509 1.11 -18.15 6.05
N ALA A 510 1.70 -17.04 5.60
CA ALA A 510 3.10 -16.74 5.86
C ALA A 510 3.40 -16.56 7.36
N PHE A 511 2.52 -15.89 8.09
CA PHE A 511 2.69 -15.72 9.54
C PHE A 511 2.47 -17.03 10.30
N ALA A 512 1.50 -17.85 9.89
CA ALA A 512 1.32 -19.19 10.44
C ALA A 512 2.55 -20.07 10.20
N GLN A 513 3.21 -19.98 9.02
CA GLN A 513 4.45 -20.71 8.74
C GLN A 513 5.59 -20.29 9.68
N ILE A 514 5.74 -18.98 9.97
CA ILE A 514 6.75 -18.50 10.92
C ILE A 514 6.53 -19.08 12.31
N VAL A 515 5.28 -19.08 12.78
CA VAL A 515 4.92 -19.61 14.10
C VAL A 515 5.09 -21.13 14.14
N ALA A 516 4.60 -21.85 13.12
CA ALA A 516 4.70 -23.31 13.03
C ALA A 516 6.15 -23.79 13.02
N ASP A 517 7.01 -23.16 12.21
CA ASP A 517 8.43 -23.50 12.10
C ASP A 517 9.16 -23.32 13.44
N ARG A 518 8.86 -22.24 14.15
CA ARG A 518 9.54 -21.88 15.40
C ARG A 518 9.02 -22.62 16.63
N LEU A 519 7.69 -22.82 16.72
CA LEU A 519 7.09 -23.49 17.88
C LEU A 519 6.92 -25.01 17.71
N GLY A 520 7.07 -25.54 16.49
CA GLY A 520 6.78 -26.95 16.21
C GLY A 520 5.30 -27.30 16.39
N VAL A 521 4.40 -26.37 16.09
CA VAL A 521 2.95 -26.52 16.19
C VAL A 521 2.38 -26.73 14.78
N PRO A 522 1.48 -27.73 14.57
CA PRO A 522 0.86 -27.92 13.26
C PRO A 522 -0.02 -26.71 12.87
N PRO A 523 -0.11 -26.38 11.57
CA PRO A 523 -0.79 -25.15 11.11
C PRO A 523 -2.27 -25.09 11.48
N GLU A 524 -2.94 -26.22 11.56
CA GLU A 524 -4.37 -26.31 11.93
C GLU A 524 -4.66 -25.87 13.37
N ARG A 525 -3.61 -25.76 14.19
CA ARG A 525 -3.69 -25.26 15.56
C ARG A 525 -3.29 -23.80 15.68
N ILE A 526 -2.99 -23.11 14.58
CA ILE A 526 -2.60 -21.71 14.57
C ILE A 526 -3.72 -20.90 13.92
N GLN A 527 -4.25 -19.93 14.65
CA GLN A 527 -5.22 -18.98 14.14
C GLN A 527 -4.64 -17.59 14.13
N VAL A 528 -4.69 -16.91 12.98
CA VAL A 528 -4.17 -15.55 12.79
C VAL A 528 -5.33 -14.57 12.77
N PHE A 529 -5.23 -13.52 13.59
CA PHE A 529 -6.21 -12.44 13.72
C PHE A 529 -5.57 -11.11 13.31
N TRP A 530 -6.32 -10.30 12.59
CA TRP A 530 -5.93 -8.96 12.16
C TRP A 530 -7.14 -8.02 12.05
N GLY A 531 -6.88 -6.73 11.83
CA GLY A 531 -7.90 -5.78 11.40
C GLY A 531 -8.76 -5.18 12.51
N ASP A 532 -8.58 -5.59 13.75
CA ASP A 532 -9.31 -5.05 14.91
C ASP A 532 -8.41 -4.05 15.66
N SER A 533 -8.82 -2.77 15.67
CA SER A 533 -8.04 -1.71 16.31
C SER A 533 -8.02 -1.78 17.84
N ASP A 534 -8.85 -2.61 18.46
CA ASP A 534 -8.88 -2.83 19.92
C ASP A 534 -8.05 -4.06 20.34
N ALA A 535 -7.80 -4.99 19.41
CA ALA A 535 -7.10 -6.25 19.74
C ALA A 535 -5.61 -6.04 20.04
N LEU A 536 -5.01 -4.97 19.52
CA LEU A 536 -3.63 -4.58 19.76
C LEU A 536 -3.54 -3.09 20.09
N GLY A 537 -2.58 -2.71 20.93
CA GLY A 537 -2.34 -1.29 21.26
C GLY A 537 -1.90 -0.46 20.06
N ALA A 538 -1.20 -1.06 19.12
CA ALA A 538 -0.75 -0.44 17.88
C ALA A 538 -0.64 -1.45 16.75
N GLY A 539 -0.83 -1.00 15.51
CA GLY A 539 -0.66 -1.79 14.30
C GLY A 539 -0.32 -0.89 13.12
N ARG A 540 0.72 -1.26 12.40
CA ARG A 540 1.17 -0.53 11.22
C ARG A 540 0.17 -0.63 10.05
N GLY A 541 -0.52 -1.76 9.96
CA GLY A 541 -1.26 -2.13 8.76
C GLY A 541 -0.32 -2.46 7.58
N ASN A 542 -0.85 -2.49 6.38
CA ASN A 542 -0.09 -2.77 5.16
C ASN A 542 0.35 -1.49 4.46
N GLY A 543 1.57 -1.50 3.95
CA GLY A 543 2.13 -0.41 3.14
C GLY A 543 3.66 -0.48 3.10
N GLY A 544 4.28 0.12 2.07
CA GLY A 544 5.72 0.18 1.91
C GLY A 544 6.40 -1.20 1.89
N SER A 545 5.75 -2.22 1.33
CA SER A 545 6.25 -3.60 1.24
C SER A 545 6.73 -4.16 2.59
N GLY A 546 6.02 -3.82 3.69
CA GLY A 546 6.48 -4.07 5.06
C GLY A 546 5.74 -5.18 5.79
N ALA A 547 4.69 -5.79 5.24
CA ALA A 547 3.91 -6.79 5.97
C ALA A 547 4.76 -7.98 6.44
N LEU A 548 5.57 -8.57 5.55
CA LEU A 548 6.43 -9.67 5.93
C LEU A 548 7.72 -9.20 6.63
N THR A 549 8.39 -8.16 6.10
CA THR A 549 9.66 -7.68 6.65
C THR A 549 9.52 -7.09 8.05
N VAL A 550 8.45 -6.35 8.31
CA VAL A 550 8.23 -5.70 9.62
C VAL A 550 7.27 -6.51 10.47
N GLY A 551 6.09 -6.87 9.94
CA GLY A 551 5.09 -7.67 10.64
C GLY A 551 5.59 -9.09 10.94
N GLY A 552 6.19 -9.79 9.96
CA GLY A 552 6.78 -11.11 10.16
C GLY A 552 7.92 -11.11 11.17
N SER A 553 8.71 -10.01 11.24
CA SER A 553 9.75 -9.84 12.27
C SER A 553 9.16 -9.64 13.66
N ALA A 554 8.05 -8.89 13.77
CA ALA A 554 7.32 -8.76 15.04
C ALA A 554 6.75 -10.11 15.51
N VAL A 555 6.16 -10.90 14.59
CA VAL A 555 5.70 -12.28 14.86
C VAL A 555 6.85 -13.16 15.34
N THR A 556 8.02 -13.10 14.67
CA THR A 556 9.21 -13.84 15.06
C THR A 556 9.63 -13.50 16.50
N ARG A 557 9.72 -12.20 16.84
CA ARG A 557 10.09 -11.74 18.20
C ARG A 557 9.07 -12.16 19.27
N ALA A 558 7.78 -12.08 18.96
CA ALA A 558 6.74 -12.54 19.89
C ALA A 558 6.86 -14.05 20.14
N THR A 559 7.15 -14.82 19.09
CA THR A 559 7.37 -16.27 19.19
C THR A 559 8.61 -16.61 20.03
N GLU A 560 9.71 -15.86 19.86
CA GLU A 560 10.93 -16.03 20.67
C GLU A 560 10.66 -15.75 22.15
N LYS A 561 9.87 -14.72 22.48
CA LYS A 561 9.46 -14.45 23.87
C LYS A 561 8.59 -15.60 24.45
N ILE A 562 7.68 -16.17 23.66
CA ILE A 562 6.91 -17.36 24.06
C ILE A 562 7.84 -18.55 24.37
N ILE A 563 8.82 -18.80 23.51
CA ILE A 563 9.81 -19.87 23.75
C ILE A 563 10.56 -19.63 25.04
N GLU A 564 11.02 -18.40 25.28
CA GLU A 564 11.78 -18.05 26.49
C GLU A 564 10.91 -18.21 27.77
N ARG A 565 9.66 -17.72 27.72
CA ARG A 565 8.72 -17.96 28.82
C ARG A 565 8.45 -19.45 29.04
N GLY A 566 8.31 -20.20 27.94
CA GLY A 566 8.11 -21.66 27.94
C GLY A 566 9.31 -22.41 28.56
N ARG A 567 10.56 -21.98 28.27
CA ARG A 567 11.78 -22.54 28.90
C ARG A 567 11.73 -22.43 30.41
N ARG A 568 11.37 -21.29 30.95
CA ARG A 568 11.27 -21.05 32.39
C ARG A 568 10.21 -21.94 33.05
N ILE A 569 9.06 -22.14 32.39
CA ILE A 569 8.00 -23.03 32.87
C ILE A 569 8.47 -24.49 32.78
N ALA A 570 9.06 -24.90 31.65
CA ALA A 570 9.59 -26.25 31.45
C ALA A 570 10.69 -26.59 32.47
N ALA A 571 11.58 -25.64 32.76
CA ALA A 571 12.62 -25.78 33.79
C ALA A 571 12.00 -26.14 35.17
N ARG A 572 10.92 -25.44 35.56
CA ARG A 572 10.16 -25.73 36.78
C ARG A 572 9.53 -27.14 36.76
N LEU A 573 8.95 -27.54 35.62
CA LEU A 573 8.32 -28.85 35.46
C LEU A 573 9.34 -30.00 35.43
N LEU A 574 10.55 -29.74 34.92
CA LEU A 574 11.60 -30.73 34.78
C LEU A 574 12.63 -30.68 35.93
N GLU A 575 12.44 -29.78 36.89
CA GLU A 575 13.39 -29.56 38.00
C GLU A 575 14.84 -29.39 37.48
N ALA A 576 15.01 -28.47 36.51
CA ALA A 576 16.24 -28.14 35.84
C ALA A 576 16.46 -26.62 35.80
N ALA A 577 17.65 -26.16 35.47
CA ALA A 577 17.91 -24.74 35.25
C ALA A 577 17.35 -24.29 33.88
N PRO A 578 16.82 -23.07 33.76
CA PRO A 578 16.30 -22.58 32.46
C PRO A 578 17.34 -22.61 31.33
N GLU A 579 18.60 -22.40 31.64
CA GLU A 579 19.74 -22.41 30.71
C GLU A 579 19.99 -23.79 30.10
N ASP A 580 19.61 -24.86 30.82
CA ASP A 580 19.73 -26.24 30.37
C ASP A 580 18.55 -26.69 29.48
N ILE A 581 17.53 -25.87 29.34
CA ILE A 581 16.35 -26.23 28.56
C ILE A 581 16.52 -25.76 27.11
N VAL A 582 16.42 -26.70 26.16
CA VAL A 582 16.43 -26.44 24.72
C VAL A 582 15.03 -26.69 24.17
N HIS A 583 14.52 -25.75 23.35
CA HIS A 583 13.28 -25.92 22.61
C HIS A 583 13.56 -26.36 21.17
N LYS A 584 12.93 -27.44 20.73
CA LYS A 584 12.99 -27.93 19.35
C LYS A 584 11.72 -28.72 19.01
N ASP A 585 11.16 -28.49 17.85
CA ASP A 585 10.00 -29.22 17.28
C ASP A 585 8.86 -29.41 18.28
N GLY A 586 8.46 -28.33 18.99
CA GLY A 586 7.36 -28.34 19.96
C GLY A 586 7.64 -29.02 21.29
N LYS A 587 8.93 -29.31 21.61
CA LYS A 587 9.34 -29.98 22.82
C LYS A 587 10.46 -29.18 23.53
N PHE A 588 10.35 -29.08 24.85
CA PHE A 588 11.36 -28.54 25.74
C PHE A 588 12.09 -29.70 26.40
N THR A 589 13.41 -29.81 26.24
CA THR A 589 14.22 -30.93 26.73
C THR A 589 15.40 -30.41 27.54
N VAL A 590 15.81 -31.17 28.57
CA VAL A 590 17.03 -30.89 29.31
C VAL A 590 18.21 -31.35 28.47
N THR A 591 19.14 -30.44 28.22
CA THR A 591 20.35 -30.67 27.40
C THR A 591 21.13 -31.93 27.87
N GLY A 592 21.46 -32.80 26.92
CA GLY A 592 22.23 -34.04 27.21
C GLY A 592 21.38 -35.17 27.83
N THR A 593 20.03 -35.03 27.89
CA THR A 593 19.15 -36.06 28.42
C THR A 593 17.94 -36.30 27.50
N ASP A 594 17.14 -37.32 27.77
CA ASP A 594 15.85 -37.62 27.13
C ASP A 594 14.66 -36.97 27.89
N ARG A 595 14.92 -36.34 29.05
CA ARG A 595 13.90 -35.66 29.85
C ARG A 595 13.35 -34.46 29.12
N GLY A 596 12.05 -34.41 28.92
CA GLY A 596 11.42 -33.29 28.24
C GLY A 596 9.92 -33.23 28.40
N VAL A 597 9.36 -32.05 28.09
CA VAL A 597 7.92 -31.78 28.10
C VAL A 597 7.50 -31.14 26.78
N THR A 598 6.29 -31.45 26.35
CA THR A 598 5.73 -30.86 25.11
C THR A 598 5.27 -29.42 25.35
N LEU A 599 5.20 -28.61 24.27
CA LEU A 599 4.63 -27.27 24.34
C LEU A 599 3.20 -27.28 24.92
N ALA A 600 2.40 -28.29 24.60
CA ALA A 600 1.03 -28.43 25.13
C ALA A 600 1.03 -28.64 26.65
N ASN A 601 1.99 -29.39 27.20
CA ASN A 601 2.11 -29.57 28.66
C ASN A 601 2.58 -28.28 29.34
N VAL A 602 3.55 -27.58 28.75
CA VAL A 602 4.01 -26.26 29.20
C VAL A 602 2.87 -25.24 29.15
N ALA A 603 2.08 -25.24 28.07
CA ALA A 603 0.93 -24.37 27.91
C ALA A 603 -0.12 -24.61 28.99
N ARG A 604 -0.45 -25.89 29.28
CA ARG A 604 -1.36 -26.23 30.36
C ARG A 604 -0.86 -25.73 31.71
N ALA A 605 0.43 -25.96 32.02
CA ALA A 605 1.06 -25.51 33.24
C ALA A 605 1.07 -23.98 33.39
N ALA A 606 1.19 -23.25 32.28
CA ALA A 606 1.20 -21.80 32.27
C ALA A 606 -0.06 -21.15 32.87
N TYR A 607 -1.18 -21.86 32.88
CA TYR A 607 -2.46 -21.38 33.44
C TYR A 607 -2.72 -21.90 34.86
N VAL A 608 -1.77 -22.65 35.46
CA VAL A 608 -1.92 -23.25 36.82
C VAL A 608 -0.89 -22.59 37.73
N PRO A 609 -1.26 -21.64 38.62
CA PRO A 609 -0.33 -20.87 39.45
C PRO A 609 0.72 -21.67 40.20
N ARG A 610 0.32 -22.84 40.80
CA ARG A 610 1.24 -23.71 41.57
C ARG A 610 2.35 -24.38 40.71
N GLN A 611 2.18 -24.43 39.38
CA GLN A 611 3.13 -25.02 38.43
C GLN A 611 4.08 -24.00 37.84
N LEU A 612 3.88 -22.73 38.13
CA LEU A 612 4.70 -21.65 37.64
C LEU A 612 5.94 -21.40 38.49
N PRO A 613 7.03 -20.90 37.90
CA PRO A 613 8.14 -20.31 38.65
C PRO A 613 7.65 -19.20 39.58
N GLN A 614 8.34 -19.03 40.72
CA GLN A 614 8.01 -17.98 41.67
C GLN A 614 8.02 -16.59 41.01
N GLY A 615 6.97 -15.79 41.22
CA GLY A 615 6.83 -14.45 40.66
C GLY A 615 6.38 -14.43 39.20
N MET A 616 6.07 -15.55 38.56
CA MET A 616 5.49 -15.59 37.22
C MET A 616 3.95 -15.59 37.30
N GLU A 617 3.34 -14.65 36.59
CA GLU A 617 1.90 -14.56 36.48
C GLU A 617 1.30 -15.65 35.56
N PRO A 618 0.08 -16.16 35.84
CA PRO A 618 -0.62 -17.10 34.97
C PRO A 618 -0.87 -16.51 33.57
N GLY A 619 -0.80 -17.40 32.57
CA GLY A 619 -1.01 -17.07 31.17
C GLY A 619 0.21 -17.36 30.32
N PHE A 620 -0.03 -17.53 29.01
CA PHE A 620 1.04 -17.82 28.05
C PHE A 620 0.87 -16.91 26.82
N THR A 621 0.97 -15.60 27.07
CA THR A 621 0.84 -14.55 26.08
C THR A 621 2.06 -13.67 26.12
N GLU A 622 2.61 -13.36 24.96
CA GLU A 622 3.72 -12.41 24.80
C GLU A 622 3.45 -11.48 23.61
N GLU A 623 3.82 -10.22 23.79
CA GLU A 623 3.73 -9.20 22.77
C GLU A 623 5.12 -8.68 22.42
N ALA A 624 5.33 -8.38 21.13
CA ALA A 624 6.56 -7.77 20.65
C ALA A 624 6.28 -6.80 19.51
N SER A 625 7.07 -5.74 19.47
CA SER A 625 7.13 -4.81 18.35
C SER A 625 8.48 -4.91 17.65
N PHE A 626 8.48 -4.68 16.35
CA PHE A 626 9.70 -4.59 15.56
C PHE A 626 9.72 -3.29 14.76
N THR A 627 10.74 -2.47 14.99
CA THR A 627 11.08 -1.31 14.16
C THR A 627 12.28 -1.70 13.30
N PRO A 628 12.19 -1.68 11.97
CA PRO A 628 13.33 -2.00 11.13
C PRO A 628 14.45 -0.95 11.30
N PRO A 629 15.72 -1.36 11.38
CA PRO A 629 16.85 -0.43 11.49
C PRO A 629 17.07 0.35 10.18
N ALA A 630 16.70 -0.22 9.06
CA ALA A 630 16.74 0.36 7.72
C ALA A 630 15.72 -0.33 6.81
N VAL A 631 15.47 0.26 5.65
CA VAL A 631 14.75 -0.41 4.56
C VAL A 631 15.66 -1.43 3.88
N THR A 632 15.06 -2.44 3.23
CA THR A 632 15.76 -3.44 2.42
C THR A 632 15.39 -3.29 0.95
N PHE A 633 16.19 -3.88 0.06
CA PHE A 633 16.10 -3.62 -1.37
C PHE A 633 15.95 -4.90 -2.20
N PRO A 634 14.77 -5.56 -2.15
CA PRO A 634 14.45 -6.60 -3.13
C PRO A 634 14.61 -6.03 -4.55
N ASN A 635 15.12 -6.85 -5.46
CA ASN A 635 15.43 -6.40 -6.81
C ASN A 635 15.21 -7.54 -7.82
N GLY A 636 15.28 -7.22 -9.11
CA GLY A 636 15.10 -8.23 -10.12
C GLY A 636 15.49 -7.75 -11.51
N SER A 637 15.34 -8.63 -12.48
CA SER A 637 15.42 -8.36 -13.91
C SER A 637 14.23 -8.94 -14.63
N GLN A 638 13.61 -8.14 -15.48
CA GLN A 638 12.39 -8.51 -16.19
C GLN A 638 12.60 -8.29 -17.68
N ILE A 639 12.21 -9.27 -18.48
CA ILE A 639 12.27 -9.21 -19.93
C ILE A 639 10.89 -9.52 -20.50
N CYS A 640 10.40 -8.61 -21.34
CA CYS A 640 9.10 -8.74 -21.97
C CYS A 640 9.27 -8.82 -23.48
N GLU A 641 8.76 -9.88 -24.11
CA GLU A 641 8.66 -10.02 -25.57
C GLU A 641 7.21 -9.80 -25.98
N ILE A 642 7.01 -8.82 -26.88
CA ILE A 642 5.70 -8.46 -27.42
C ILE A 642 5.64 -8.69 -28.92
N GLU A 643 4.44 -8.85 -29.43
CA GLU A 643 4.13 -8.86 -30.86
C GLU A 643 3.04 -7.83 -31.15
N ILE A 644 3.21 -7.09 -32.25
CA ILE A 644 2.25 -6.13 -32.74
C ILE A 644 1.81 -6.54 -34.12
N ASP A 645 0.52 -6.58 -34.34
CA ASP A 645 -0.10 -6.76 -35.64
C ASP A 645 0.01 -5.45 -36.43
N GLU A 646 0.68 -5.45 -37.59
CA GLU A 646 0.90 -4.21 -38.37
C GLU A 646 -0.40 -3.64 -38.97
N GLU A 647 -1.38 -4.49 -39.25
CA GLU A 647 -2.65 -4.08 -39.84
C GLU A 647 -3.60 -3.47 -38.82
N THR A 648 -3.70 -4.09 -37.64
CA THR A 648 -4.68 -3.69 -36.60
C THR A 648 -4.10 -2.88 -35.46
N GLY A 649 -2.77 -2.87 -35.30
CA GLY A 649 -2.07 -2.29 -34.15
C GLY A 649 -2.27 -3.09 -32.85
N ALA A 650 -2.87 -4.26 -32.89
CA ALA A 650 -3.11 -5.09 -31.71
C ALA A 650 -1.81 -5.59 -31.10
N VAL A 651 -1.64 -5.38 -29.80
CA VAL A 651 -0.45 -5.76 -29.03
C VAL A 651 -0.71 -7.03 -28.24
N ARG A 652 0.19 -8.02 -28.34
CA ARG A 652 0.18 -9.25 -27.56
C ARG A 652 1.48 -9.41 -26.79
N VAL A 653 1.39 -9.69 -25.49
CA VAL A 653 2.53 -10.16 -24.70
C VAL A 653 2.71 -11.64 -24.98
N LEU A 654 3.85 -12.00 -25.54
CA LEU A 654 4.17 -13.38 -25.90
C LEU A 654 4.91 -14.09 -24.76
N ARG A 655 5.79 -13.37 -24.09
CA ARG A 655 6.60 -13.88 -22.97
C ARG A 655 6.94 -12.76 -22.01
N HIS A 656 6.83 -13.04 -20.72
CA HIS A 656 7.35 -12.19 -19.66
C HIS A 656 8.21 -13.07 -18.76
N SER A 657 9.51 -12.86 -18.79
CA SER A 657 10.51 -13.60 -18.01
C SER A 657 10.98 -12.72 -16.85
N VAL A 658 10.93 -13.28 -15.65
CA VAL A 658 11.23 -12.54 -14.41
C VAL A 658 12.22 -13.35 -13.59
N VAL A 659 13.24 -12.68 -13.08
CA VAL A 659 14.16 -13.18 -12.06
C VAL A 659 14.21 -12.16 -10.94
N ASP A 660 13.75 -12.54 -9.76
CA ASP A 660 13.70 -11.66 -8.60
C ASP A 660 14.58 -12.18 -7.47
N ASP A 661 15.30 -11.28 -6.81
CA ASP A 661 16.00 -11.52 -5.55
C ASP A 661 15.19 -10.86 -4.41
N VAL A 662 14.52 -11.69 -3.65
CA VAL A 662 13.71 -11.30 -2.50
C VAL A 662 14.33 -11.76 -1.16
N GLY A 663 15.57 -12.24 -1.19
CA GLY A 663 16.23 -12.84 -0.04
C GLY A 663 15.61 -14.19 0.34
N ARG A 664 15.48 -14.47 1.65
CA ARG A 664 14.93 -15.72 2.14
C ARG A 664 13.40 -15.73 2.01
N MET A 665 12.89 -16.54 1.11
CA MET A 665 11.44 -16.75 0.94
C MET A 665 10.85 -17.51 2.12
N VAL A 666 9.77 -16.99 2.72
CA VAL A 666 9.00 -17.72 3.73
C VAL A 666 8.15 -18.79 3.06
N ASN A 667 7.48 -18.42 1.96
CA ASN A 667 6.71 -19.35 1.13
C ASN A 667 6.98 -19.07 -0.35
N PRO A 668 7.75 -19.93 -1.04
CA PRO A 668 8.03 -19.75 -2.47
C PRO A 668 6.79 -19.71 -3.37
N MET A 669 5.67 -20.32 -2.96
CA MET A 669 4.42 -20.29 -3.73
C MET A 669 3.74 -18.91 -3.70
N LEU A 670 4.07 -18.07 -2.72
CA LEU A 670 3.50 -16.71 -2.57
C LEU A 670 4.37 -15.62 -3.21
N VAL A 671 5.60 -15.95 -3.61
CA VAL A 671 6.51 -15.09 -4.34
C VAL A 671 6.29 -15.20 -5.85
#